data_3f71223d3289b82ca63012410ea31e13
#
_entry.id   3f71223d3289b82ca63012410ea31e13
#
_cell.length_a   1.000
_cell.length_b   1.000
_cell.length_c   1.000
_cell.angle_alpha   90.00
_cell.angle_beta   90.00
_cell.angle_gamma   90.00
#
_symmetry.space_group_name_H-M   'P 1'
#
loop_
_entity.id
_entity.type
_entity.pdbx_description
1 polymer ?
#
loop_
_entity_poly.entity_id
_entity_poly.type
_entity_poly.pdbx_seq_one_letter_code
_entity_poly.pdbx_strand_id
1 'polypeptide(L)'
;MKRRDLLRAGALASGFSLLPPSVLDALALEAPTGGLGAIEHVVVLMQENRSFDHYYGTLRGVRGFNDPAAVTLPNGNPVFKQPGGSAGYVLPFRVGDQFLSGTAHDWTSGHAAWNNGRSDQWVAKKGAQTMAHFDRSALPFYHALADAFTICDAYHCSELGPTNPNRLFMWSGKLGYEPGSTTQRAIGNAAWQNPGHTGYTWTSYAERLEAAGRSWKTYQEWDNYGDNSLDYFTTFLNIGKKAVAFARDDAGKPFPNLEYFHYALQAATAARQTQLLAQLDQGLTTLTTAERSLYDRGLARLRPGQLASAFRADVAAGRLPAVSWIVAPENQSEHPDWGPNTGAELVKQVLDAIASVPDVWNRTLFLLNYDENDGYFDHVPPPAPPVTAADGLSTAALGDELYGSEVIGLGVRVPLLVVSPWSRGGKVCSQVFDHTSVLQFLEKWTGIAEPNISPWRRAVCGDLTSALDTTQATAGYPNLPAPVPTGGPRGTNPAPPGTQVMPGQEPGVRTARPLPYDLTVSAAVTAASLGITFTNNGTAGAHFYVHANAFRTDGPWRYTVEAGKSLTDTWQAGTPTGAYDLTVTGPNGYVRRFAGNRVTATTSGNANPEVTLRPDPAAGRVWLRMTNSGTAACTLTVRADNRGGGPWTYQLAPGASTEDYFSAAGALSGWYDLTVTASTTDGFLRRFAGHLENGAESISDPTMGSAQLPCTVKYFDSQELTGENGAAVNAVDGNPATLWHTRWSGTADPLPHEIQLDLGSARTVTGLLHLPRQDGGANGRIGRYELLLSTDGTTWGTPVATGTFADTAAPKTIRCWPTTARYVRLRALSEAGNRGPWTSAAGLVPLGW
;
A
#
# COMPACT_ATOMS: atom_id res chain seq x y z
N MET A 1 6.05 -20.38 -42.46
CA MET A 1 6.06 -18.91 -42.14
C MET A 1 6.36 -18.79 -40.66
N LYS A 2 7.43 -18.09 -40.27
CA LYS A 2 7.74 -17.92 -38.84
C LYS A 2 6.74 -16.92 -38.23
N ARG A 3 6.38 -17.09 -36.97
CA ARG A 3 5.45 -16.20 -36.19
C ARG A 3 5.75 -14.69 -36.39
N ARG A 4 7.02 -14.37 -36.58
CA ARG A 4 7.56 -13.04 -36.91
C ARG A 4 7.03 -12.48 -38.24
N ASP A 5 6.89 -13.31 -39.26
CA ASP A 5 6.40 -12.92 -40.61
C ASP A 5 4.88 -12.70 -40.59
N LEU A 6 4.18 -13.45 -39.74
CA LEU A 6 2.73 -13.31 -39.56
C LEU A 6 2.35 -12.03 -38.83
N LEU A 7 3.16 -11.64 -37.80
CA LEU A 7 2.97 -10.39 -37.05
C LEU A 7 3.29 -9.16 -37.90
N ARG A 8 4.32 -9.24 -38.77
CA ARG A 8 4.61 -8.17 -39.74
C ARG A 8 3.54 -8.02 -40.80
N ALA A 9 2.98 -9.12 -41.30
CA ALA A 9 1.89 -9.09 -42.25
C ALA A 9 0.57 -8.58 -41.62
N GLY A 10 0.29 -8.93 -40.34
CA GLY A 10 -0.88 -8.46 -39.60
C GLY A 10 -0.77 -6.96 -39.21
N ALA A 11 0.42 -6.47 -38.90
CA ALA A 11 0.65 -5.06 -38.56
C ALA A 11 0.46 -4.10 -39.76
N LEU A 12 0.76 -4.57 -40.98
CA LEU A 12 0.55 -3.80 -42.20
C LEU A 12 -0.95 -3.70 -42.59
N ALA A 13 -1.81 -4.61 -42.13
CA ALA A 13 -3.22 -4.62 -42.45
C ALA A 13 -4.13 -3.82 -41.48
N SER A 14 -3.63 -3.40 -40.32
CA SER A 14 -4.46 -2.85 -39.24
C SER A 14 -4.04 -1.47 -38.72
N GLY A 15 -3.37 -0.64 -39.53
CA GLY A 15 -3.05 0.75 -39.09
C GLY A 15 -1.97 0.91 -38.02
N PHE A 16 -1.26 -0.15 -37.65
CA PHE A 16 -0.11 -0.14 -36.74
C PHE A 16 1.17 0.49 -37.33
N SER A 17 1.06 1.14 -38.50
CA SER A 17 2.20 1.71 -39.26
C SER A 17 2.84 2.95 -38.62
N LEU A 18 2.43 3.33 -37.41
CA LEU A 18 2.98 4.49 -36.68
C LEU A 18 3.91 4.11 -35.51
N LEU A 19 4.11 2.82 -35.22
CA LEU A 19 5.06 2.40 -34.18
C LEU A 19 6.48 2.36 -34.75
N PRO A 20 7.49 2.86 -34.00
CA PRO A 20 8.89 2.71 -34.42
C PRO A 20 9.25 1.24 -34.66
N PRO A 21 10.08 0.92 -35.66
CA PRO A 21 10.50 -0.46 -35.96
C PRO A 21 11.05 -1.21 -34.75
N SER A 22 11.74 -0.53 -33.84
CA SER A 22 12.27 -1.09 -32.57
C SER A 22 11.17 -1.58 -31.62
N VAL A 23 9.99 -0.92 -31.63
CA VAL A 23 8.85 -1.36 -30.81
C VAL A 23 8.19 -2.61 -31.40
N LEU A 24 8.11 -2.71 -32.76
CA LEU A 24 7.62 -3.90 -33.44
C LEU A 24 8.58 -5.09 -33.27
N ASP A 25 9.88 -4.86 -33.24
CA ASP A 25 10.87 -5.89 -32.97
C ASP A 25 10.85 -6.32 -31.51
N ALA A 26 10.63 -5.41 -30.54
CA ALA A 26 10.43 -5.73 -29.14
C ALA A 26 9.16 -6.56 -28.86
N LEU A 27 8.09 -6.33 -29.65
CA LEU A 27 6.87 -7.13 -29.60
C LEU A 27 7.04 -8.56 -30.16
N ALA A 28 8.09 -8.81 -30.96
CA ALA A 28 8.31 -10.07 -31.67
C ALA A 28 9.33 -11.01 -30.98
N LEU A 29 10.01 -10.54 -29.95
CA LEU A 29 11.01 -11.36 -29.22
C LEU A 29 10.32 -12.23 -28.17
N GLU A 30 10.70 -13.49 -28.11
CA GLU A 30 10.36 -14.35 -26.99
C GLU A 30 11.11 -13.86 -25.77
N ALA A 31 10.39 -13.66 -24.66
CA ALA A 31 11.01 -13.27 -23.42
C ALA A 31 11.89 -14.42 -22.88
N PRO A 32 13.07 -14.11 -22.31
CA PRO A 32 13.96 -15.15 -21.85
C PRO A 32 13.34 -15.92 -20.68
N THR A 33 13.32 -17.23 -20.78
CA THR A 33 13.03 -18.15 -19.68
C THR A 33 14.36 -18.48 -18.98
N GLY A 34 14.43 -18.49 -17.66
CA GLY A 34 15.68 -18.87 -16.98
C GLY A 34 15.81 -18.33 -15.55
N GLY A 35 14.72 -17.98 -14.90
CA GLY A 35 14.74 -17.48 -13.52
C GLY A 35 15.50 -16.15 -13.40
N LEU A 36 16.05 -15.87 -12.24
CA LEU A 36 16.82 -14.64 -11.98
C LEU A 36 18.08 -14.54 -12.85
N GLY A 37 18.62 -15.68 -13.34
CA GLY A 37 19.78 -15.71 -14.25
C GLY A 37 19.52 -15.09 -15.62
N ALA A 38 18.26 -14.87 -16.01
CA ALA A 38 17.92 -14.18 -17.24
C ALA A 38 18.05 -12.64 -17.13
N ILE A 39 18.16 -12.10 -15.93
CA ILE A 39 18.41 -10.67 -15.67
C ILE A 39 19.91 -10.40 -15.82
N GLU A 40 20.25 -9.43 -16.66
CA GLU A 40 21.64 -8.97 -16.84
C GLU A 40 21.85 -7.55 -16.30
N HIS A 41 20.77 -6.77 -16.23
CA HIS A 41 20.81 -5.37 -15.80
C HIS A 41 19.74 -5.07 -14.76
N VAL A 42 20.13 -4.45 -13.66
CA VAL A 42 19.24 -3.84 -12.67
C VAL A 42 19.44 -2.34 -12.69
N VAL A 43 18.39 -1.60 -13.00
CA VAL A 43 18.40 -0.13 -13.04
C VAL A 43 17.48 0.38 -11.93
N VAL A 44 18.01 1.20 -11.05
CA VAL A 44 17.25 1.79 -9.92
C VAL A 44 17.18 3.30 -10.12
N LEU A 45 15.99 3.84 -10.15
CA LEU A 45 15.70 5.28 -10.08
C LEU A 45 14.91 5.55 -8.83
N MET A 46 15.50 6.25 -7.88
CA MET A 46 14.85 6.71 -6.66
C MET A 46 14.47 8.18 -6.81
N GLN A 47 13.18 8.46 -6.80
CA GLN A 47 12.59 9.80 -6.81
C GLN A 47 12.38 10.30 -5.39
N GLU A 48 11.82 11.50 -5.22
CA GLU A 48 11.71 12.19 -3.94
C GLU A 48 10.28 12.38 -3.45
N ASN A 49 10.17 12.14 -2.15
CA ASN A 49 9.25 12.71 -1.19
C ASN A 49 7.77 12.53 -1.51
N ARG A 50 7.32 11.28 -1.78
CA ARG A 50 5.90 10.99 -2.03
C ARG A 50 5.44 9.75 -1.30
N SER A 51 4.37 9.85 -0.50
CA SER A 51 3.76 8.66 0.11
C SER A 51 2.97 7.83 -0.91
N PHE A 52 2.71 6.57 -0.57
CA PHE A 52 1.91 5.68 -1.42
C PHE A 52 0.47 6.20 -1.58
N ASP A 53 -0.19 6.60 -0.51
CA ASP A 53 -1.56 7.13 -0.57
C ASP A 53 -1.64 8.44 -1.35
N HIS A 54 -0.61 9.28 -1.29
CA HIS A 54 -0.54 10.53 -2.03
C HIS A 54 -0.59 10.32 -3.56
N TYR A 55 0.03 9.24 -4.07
CA TYR A 55 0.06 8.92 -5.52
C TYR A 55 -0.97 7.88 -5.93
N TYR A 56 -1.21 6.86 -5.10
CA TYR A 56 -1.95 5.66 -5.48
C TYR A 56 -3.11 5.31 -4.55
N GLY A 57 -3.45 6.16 -3.58
CA GLY A 57 -4.57 5.92 -2.67
C GLY A 57 -5.92 5.71 -3.38
N THR A 58 -6.08 6.26 -4.59
CA THR A 58 -7.27 6.07 -5.44
C THR A 58 -7.16 4.94 -6.46
N LEU A 59 -5.96 4.33 -6.64
CA LEU A 59 -5.74 3.32 -7.66
C LEU A 59 -6.49 2.03 -7.32
N ARG A 60 -7.15 1.42 -8.31
CA ARG A 60 -7.85 0.14 -8.11
C ARG A 60 -6.92 -0.98 -7.65
N GLY A 61 -7.43 -1.84 -6.79
CA GLY A 61 -6.82 -3.12 -6.44
C GLY A 61 -5.48 -3.03 -5.71
N VAL A 62 -5.20 -1.91 -5.05
CA VAL A 62 -4.11 -1.73 -4.09
C VAL A 62 -4.71 -1.40 -2.72
N ARG A 63 -3.95 -1.53 -1.64
CA ARG A 63 -4.37 -1.05 -0.32
C ARG A 63 -4.31 0.47 -0.30
N GLY A 64 -5.44 1.08 -0.65
CA GLY A 64 -5.65 2.50 -0.74
C GLY A 64 -6.83 2.97 0.12
N PHE A 65 -7.57 3.97 -0.34
CA PHE A 65 -8.61 4.63 0.45
C PHE A 65 -9.84 3.77 0.78
N ASN A 66 -10.02 2.61 0.15
CA ASN A 66 -11.07 1.64 0.48
C ASN A 66 -10.54 0.44 1.30
N ASP A 67 -9.36 0.51 1.89
CA ASP A 67 -8.79 -0.61 2.65
C ASP A 67 -9.68 -0.97 3.87
N PRO A 68 -10.30 -2.19 3.90
CA PRO A 68 -11.15 -2.60 5.01
C PRO A 68 -10.36 -2.95 6.28
N ALA A 69 -9.03 -3.06 6.18
CA ALA A 69 -8.12 -3.32 7.29
C ALA A 69 -7.52 -2.03 7.89
N ALA A 70 -7.88 -0.84 7.36
CA ALA A 70 -7.43 0.44 7.88
C ALA A 70 -7.71 0.55 9.38
N VAL A 71 -6.72 1.02 10.14
CA VAL A 71 -6.80 1.06 11.61
C VAL A 71 -7.83 2.09 12.09
N THR A 72 -8.34 1.84 13.29
CA THR A 72 -9.21 2.80 14.00
C THR A 72 -8.35 3.60 14.97
N LEU A 73 -8.48 4.91 14.92
CA LEU A 73 -7.79 5.83 15.83
C LEU A 73 -8.34 5.70 17.27
N PRO A 74 -7.58 6.14 18.29
CA PRO A 74 -8.04 6.09 19.70
C PRO A 74 -9.38 6.81 19.97
N ASN A 75 -9.74 7.79 19.13
CA ASN A 75 -11.02 8.51 19.22
C ASN A 75 -12.20 7.78 18.53
N GLY A 76 -11.99 6.56 18.02
CA GLY A 76 -13.00 5.74 17.33
C GLY A 76 -13.22 6.06 15.85
N ASN A 77 -12.56 7.05 15.29
CA ASN A 77 -12.63 7.36 13.86
C ASN A 77 -11.70 6.43 13.04
N PRO A 78 -12.00 6.18 11.75
CA PRO A 78 -11.02 5.54 10.86
C PRO A 78 -9.78 6.45 10.70
N VAL A 79 -8.62 5.85 10.47
CA VAL A 79 -7.33 6.56 10.33
C VAL A 79 -7.34 7.65 9.24
N PHE A 80 -8.18 7.51 8.23
CA PHE A 80 -8.38 8.53 7.18
C PHE A 80 -8.99 9.83 7.70
N LYS A 81 -9.68 9.81 8.84
CA LYS A 81 -10.30 10.99 9.47
C LYS A 81 -9.36 11.55 10.53
N GLN A 82 -8.31 12.21 10.07
CA GLN A 82 -7.27 12.75 10.94
C GLN A 82 -7.77 13.90 11.79
N PRO A 83 -7.49 13.92 13.11
CA PRO A 83 -7.83 15.05 13.98
C PRO A 83 -7.11 16.34 13.55
N GLY A 84 -7.82 17.47 13.57
CA GLY A 84 -7.27 18.80 13.27
C GLY A 84 -8.12 19.59 12.28
N GLY A 85 -7.57 20.69 11.77
CA GLY A 85 -8.27 21.58 10.87
C GLY A 85 -9.45 22.33 11.49
N SER A 86 -10.08 23.22 10.73
CA SER A 86 -11.21 24.06 11.21
C SER A 86 -12.48 23.27 11.49
N ALA A 87 -12.69 22.14 10.84
CA ALA A 87 -13.83 21.24 11.04
C ALA A 87 -13.60 20.22 12.17
N GLY A 88 -12.45 20.27 12.87
CA GLY A 88 -12.05 19.28 13.88
C GLY A 88 -11.47 18.01 13.30
N TYR A 89 -11.45 17.85 11.99
CA TYR A 89 -10.81 16.74 11.26
C TYR A 89 -10.46 17.14 9.83
N VAL A 90 -9.55 16.37 9.21
CA VAL A 90 -9.23 16.45 7.78
C VAL A 90 -9.31 15.04 7.18
N LEU A 91 -10.01 14.91 6.06
CA LEU A 91 -10.03 13.71 5.22
C LEU A 91 -9.00 13.86 4.09
N PRO A 92 -8.54 12.76 3.45
CA PRO A 92 -7.80 12.85 2.21
C PRO A 92 -8.56 13.69 1.18
N PHE A 93 -7.89 14.61 0.51
CA PHE A 93 -8.51 15.48 -0.49
C PHE A 93 -7.65 15.59 -1.74
N ARG A 94 -8.34 15.63 -2.89
CA ARG A 94 -7.70 15.71 -4.20
C ARG A 94 -7.11 17.10 -4.44
N VAL A 95 -5.90 17.11 -5.01
CA VAL A 95 -5.25 18.31 -5.49
C VAL A 95 -4.98 18.20 -7.01
N GLY A 96 -5.08 19.32 -7.70
CA GLY A 96 -4.75 19.41 -9.13
C GLY A 96 -3.42 20.09 -9.39
N ASP A 97 -2.98 20.92 -8.46
CA ASP A 97 -1.69 21.60 -8.51
C ASP A 97 -0.56 20.62 -8.19
N GLN A 98 0.47 20.62 -9.02
CA GLN A 98 1.58 19.65 -8.92
C GLN A 98 2.81 20.23 -8.20
N PHE A 99 2.87 21.55 -7.97
CA PHE A 99 4.02 22.25 -7.38
C PHE A 99 3.69 22.64 -5.94
N LEU A 100 3.66 21.63 -5.07
CA LEU A 100 3.28 21.81 -3.67
C LEU A 100 4.45 22.35 -2.85
N SER A 101 4.19 22.93 -1.69
CA SER A 101 5.26 23.17 -0.72
C SER A 101 5.63 21.86 -0.02
N GLY A 102 6.90 21.70 0.31
CA GLY A 102 7.33 20.63 1.22
C GLY A 102 6.69 20.78 2.60
N THR A 103 6.51 19.67 3.29
CA THR A 103 6.05 19.62 4.68
C THR A 103 7.20 19.23 5.60
N ALA A 104 7.02 19.35 6.93
CA ALA A 104 8.04 18.89 7.86
C ALA A 104 8.23 17.37 7.74
N HIS A 105 9.45 16.90 7.43
CA HIS A 105 9.79 15.49 7.20
C HIS A 105 11.06 15.03 7.93
N ASP A 106 11.50 15.81 8.93
CA ASP A 106 12.60 15.41 9.80
C ASP A 106 12.20 14.29 10.77
N TRP A 107 13.20 13.64 11.37
CA TRP A 107 13.05 12.56 12.35
C TRP A 107 12.01 12.88 13.43
N THR A 108 12.11 14.06 14.05
CA THR A 108 11.25 14.43 15.17
C THR A 108 9.79 14.56 14.75
N SER A 109 9.55 15.25 13.63
CA SER A 109 8.19 15.46 13.12
C SER A 109 7.57 14.19 12.55
N GLY A 110 8.38 13.29 11.94
CA GLY A 110 7.96 11.97 11.46
C GLY A 110 7.47 11.07 12.61
N HIS A 111 8.32 10.91 13.64
CA HIS A 111 7.97 10.12 14.83
C HIS A 111 6.77 10.71 15.59
N ALA A 112 6.67 12.05 15.68
CA ALA A 112 5.54 12.71 16.31
C ALA A 112 4.22 12.52 15.54
N ALA A 113 4.25 12.46 14.20
CA ALA A 113 3.06 12.20 13.39
C ALA A 113 2.60 10.74 13.50
N TRP A 114 3.54 9.80 13.46
CA TRP A 114 3.31 8.37 13.68
C TRP A 114 2.81 8.07 15.11
N ASN A 115 3.23 8.87 16.11
CA ASN A 115 2.80 8.80 17.51
C ASN A 115 2.85 7.37 18.05
N ASN A 116 4.01 6.72 17.93
CA ASN A 116 4.25 5.35 18.41
C ASN A 116 3.26 4.30 17.85
N GLY A 117 2.83 4.46 16.59
CA GLY A 117 1.92 3.54 15.89
C GLY A 117 0.44 3.91 15.97
N ARG A 118 0.07 4.97 16.73
CA ARG A 118 -1.32 5.47 16.77
C ARG A 118 -1.74 6.17 15.49
N SER A 119 -0.79 6.75 14.76
CA SER A 119 -0.99 7.45 13.46
C SER A 119 -2.08 8.52 13.50
N ASP A 120 -2.21 9.25 14.60
CA ASP A 120 -3.30 10.19 14.89
C ASP A 120 -2.86 11.66 14.98
N GLN A 121 -1.57 11.96 14.66
CA GLN A 121 -1.02 13.30 14.80
C GLN A 121 -0.58 13.95 13.46
N TRP A 122 -0.96 13.39 12.33
CA TRP A 122 -0.50 13.86 11.02
C TRP A 122 -0.80 15.33 10.78
N VAL A 123 -2.07 15.72 10.86
CA VAL A 123 -2.49 17.12 10.64
C VAL A 123 -1.88 18.07 11.67
N ALA A 124 -1.79 17.63 12.93
CA ALA A 124 -1.22 18.45 14.01
C ALA A 124 0.27 18.72 13.84
N LYS A 125 1.02 17.79 13.23
CA LYS A 125 2.49 17.88 13.09
C LYS A 125 2.94 18.32 11.70
N LYS A 126 2.15 18.04 10.66
CA LYS A 126 2.52 18.26 9.25
C LYS A 126 1.62 19.32 8.56
N GLY A 127 0.53 19.74 9.20
CA GLY A 127 -0.48 20.63 8.60
C GLY A 127 -1.50 19.87 7.74
N ALA A 128 -2.55 20.57 7.29
CA ALA A 128 -3.64 19.93 6.55
C ALA A 128 -3.22 19.38 5.17
N GLN A 129 -2.21 19.97 4.56
CA GLN A 129 -1.65 19.51 3.27
C GLN A 129 -1.16 18.07 3.31
N THR A 130 -0.80 17.54 4.50
CA THR A 130 -0.41 16.12 4.65
C THR A 130 -1.44 15.17 4.03
N MET A 131 -2.74 15.53 4.05
CA MET A 131 -3.85 14.74 3.54
C MET A 131 -4.12 14.91 2.03
N ALA A 132 -3.31 15.71 1.33
CA ALA A 132 -3.44 15.92 -0.11
C ALA A 132 -3.09 14.67 -0.91
N HIS A 133 -3.82 14.38 -1.99
CA HIS A 133 -3.51 13.28 -2.89
C HIS A 133 -3.77 13.63 -4.36
N PHE A 134 -3.07 12.94 -5.24
CA PHE A 134 -3.32 12.91 -6.67
C PHE A 134 -4.23 11.75 -7.08
N ASP A 135 -4.78 11.84 -8.27
CA ASP A 135 -5.53 10.75 -8.92
C ASP A 135 -4.98 10.50 -10.33
N ARG A 136 -5.57 9.53 -11.03
CA ARG A 136 -5.19 9.18 -12.41
C ARG A 136 -5.21 10.38 -13.37
N SER A 137 -6.08 11.36 -13.17
CA SER A 137 -6.17 12.52 -14.04
C SER A 137 -4.99 13.48 -13.87
N ALA A 138 -4.43 13.54 -12.66
CA ALA A 138 -3.23 14.30 -12.35
C ALA A 138 -1.94 13.55 -12.75
N LEU A 139 -1.91 12.21 -12.59
CA LEU A 139 -0.74 11.34 -12.80
C LEU A 139 -1.00 10.23 -13.85
N PRO A 140 -1.41 10.57 -15.10
CA PRO A 140 -1.83 9.56 -16.07
C PRO A 140 -0.72 8.58 -16.44
N PHE A 141 0.53 9.04 -16.53
CA PHE A 141 1.68 8.18 -16.84
C PHE A 141 1.93 7.14 -15.74
N TYR A 142 1.97 7.55 -14.48
CA TYR A 142 2.25 6.65 -13.35
C TYR A 142 1.16 5.63 -13.13
N HIS A 143 -0.10 6.02 -13.30
CA HIS A 143 -1.22 5.08 -13.24
C HIS A 143 -1.21 4.09 -14.42
N ALA A 144 -0.83 4.53 -15.62
CA ALA A 144 -0.66 3.64 -16.77
C ALA A 144 0.54 2.69 -16.58
N LEU A 145 1.63 3.15 -15.96
CA LEU A 145 2.78 2.33 -15.63
C LEU A 145 2.39 1.24 -14.62
N ALA A 146 1.62 1.58 -13.58
CA ALA A 146 1.07 0.63 -12.62
C ALA A 146 0.05 -0.34 -13.25
N ASP A 147 -0.72 0.08 -14.26
CA ASP A 147 -1.63 -0.80 -15.02
C ASP A 147 -0.89 -1.75 -15.97
N ALA A 148 0.35 -1.45 -16.33
CA ALA A 148 1.16 -2.27 -17.21
C ALA A 148 2.06 -3.26 -16.47
N PHE A 149 2.53 -2.91 -15.27
CA PHE A 149 3.56 -3.63 -14.51
C PHE A 149 3.14 -3.92 -13.07
N THR A 150 4.03 -4.52 -12.28
CA THR A 150 3.74 -4.81 -10.86
C THR A 150 3.98 -3.58 -10.00
N ILE A 151 2.97 -3.20 -9.22
CA ILE A 151 3.07 -2.22 -8.14
C ILE A 151 3.18 -2.94 -6.79
N CYS A 152 4.07 -2.48 -5.92
CA CYS A 152 4.22 -3.00 -4.55
C CYS A 152 3.52 -2.04 -3.59
N ASP A 153 2.37 -2.44 -3.05
CA ASP A 153 1.54 -1.59 -2.19
C ASP A 153 1.82 -1.72 -0.69
N ALA A 154 2.92 -2.42 -0.36
CA ALA A 154 3.46 -2.52 0.98
C ALA A 154 4.99 -2.25 0.98
N TYR A 155 5.45 -1.37 0.09
CA TYR A 155 6.81 -0.87 0.07
C TYR A 155 6.91 0.38 0.96
N HIS A 156 7.83 0.37 1.89
CA HIS A 156 8.04 1.41 2.89
C HIS A 156 9.37 2.14 2.64
N CYS A 157 9.44 3.42 2.99
CA CYS A 157 10.73 4.01 3.23
C CYS A 157 11.38 3.38 4.48
N SER A 158 12.69 3.56 4.64
CA SER A 158 13.45 2.75 5.59
C SER A 158 13.50 3.33 7.00
N GLU A 159 13.06 4.60 7.17
CA GLU A 159 12.89 5.21 8.49
C GLU A 159 11.92 6.39 8.42
N LEU A 160 11.44 6.87 9.58
CA LEU A 160 10.54 8.02 9.71
C LEU A 160 11.33 9.34 9.77
N GLY A 161 11.99 9.71 8.67
CA GLY A 161 12.83 10.88 8.62
C GLY A 161 13.17 11.30 7.19
N PRO A 162 14.19 12.17 7.02
CA PRO A 162 14.45 12.86 5.76
C PRO A 162 15.18 12.02 4.72
N THR A 163 15.47 12.64 3.58
CA THR A 163 16.08 12.12 2.37
C THR A 163 17.35 11.29 2.61
N ASN A 164 18.39 11.89 3.24
CA ASN A 164 19.70 11.22 3.30
C ASN A 164 19.69 9.90 4.07
N PRO A 165 19.13 9.78 5.28
CA PRO A 165 19.09 8.49 5.98
C PRO A 165 18.33 7.42 5.19
N ASN A 166 17.21 7.74 4.56
CA ASN A 166 16.47 6.81 3.73
C ASN A 166 17.30 6.33 2.53
N ARG A 167 17.99 7.25 1.84
CA ARG A 167 18.90 6.89 0.74
C ARG A 167 20.09 6.09 1.22
N LEU A 168 20.66 6.36 2.42
CA LEU A 168 21.74 5.55 2.99
C LEU A 168 21.35 4.07 3.15
N PHE A 169 20.09 3.76 3.52
CA PHE A 169 19.62 2.38 3.55
C PHE A 169 19.69 1.70 2.17
N MET A 170 19.31 2.39 1.10
CA MET A 170 19.40 1.84 -0.27
C MET A 170 20.86 1.65 -0.73
N TRP A 171 21.78 2.51 -0.29
CA TRP A 171 23.19 2.45 -0.71
C TRP A 171 24.05 1.53 0.16
N SER A 172 23.60 1.20 1.40
CA SER A 172 24.49 0.49 2.34
C SER A 172 23.78 -0.41 3.36
N GLY A 173 22.46 -0.52 3.31
CA GLY A 173 21.68 -1.45 4.15
C GLY A 173 21.48 -1.04 5.60
N LYS A 174 22.03 0.11 6.07
CA LYS A 174 21.87 0.58 7.45
C LYS A 174 22.09 2.08 7.60
N LEU A 175 21.74 2.58 8.80
CA LEU A 175 22.27 3.81 9.35
C LEU A 175 23.40 3.49 10.34
N GLY A 176 24.56 4.11 10.13
CA GLY A 176 25.66 4.08 11.09
C GLY A 176 25.60 5.27 12.05
N TYR A 177 26.74 5.62 12.57
CA TYR A 177 26.92 6.78 13.45
C TYR A 177 27.52 7.96 12.70
N GLU A 178 27.21 9.16 13.14
CA GLU A 178 27.90 10.37 12.68
C GLU A 178 29.41 10.25 12.94
N PRO A 179 30.26 10.84 12.09
CA PRO A 179 31.71 10.75 12.24
C PRO A 179 32.17 11.21 13.63
N GLY A 180 32.97 10.35 14.28
CA GLY A 180 33.50 10.62 15.63
C GLY A 180 32.51 10.40 16.76
N SER A 181 31.28 9.97 16.48
CA SER A 181 30.26 9.63 17.49
C SER A 181 30.08 8.12 17.61
N THR A 182 29.77 7.65 18.81
CA THR A 182 29.31 6.28 19.11
C THR A 182 27.87 6.25 19.62
N THR A 183 27.22 7.40 19.68
CA THR A 183 25.86 7.54 20.22
C THR A 183 24.92 8.23 19.27
N GLN A 184 25.40 9.16 18.43
CA GLN A 184 24.56 9.89 17.48
C GLN A 184 24.48 9.13 16.15
N ARG A 185 23.29 8.67 15.79
CA ARG A 185 23.01 8.02 14.50
C ARG A 185 22.89 9.05 13.38
N ALA A 186 23.17 8.60 12.15
CA ALA A 186 23.02 9.40 10.93
C ALA A 186 21.55 9.50 10.49
N ILE A 187 20.68 10.05 11.36
CA ILE A 187 19.23 10.16 11.19
C ILE A 187 18.78 11.48 10.55
N GLY A 188 19.68 12.24 10.00
CA GLY A 188 19.37 13.54 9.39
C GLY A 188 20.24 13.83 8.17
N ASN A 189 20.08 15.04 7.63
CA ASN A 189 20.80 15.49 6.43
C ASN A 189 22.16 16.16 6.76
N ALA A 190 22.81 15.77 7.87
CA ALA A 190 24.03 16.42 8.35
C ALA A 190 25.18 16.34 7.33
N ALA A 191 25.32 15.24 6.63
CA ALA A 191 26.38 15.06 5.63
C ALA A 191 26.24 16.02 4.43
N TRP A 192 25.03 16.35 4.03
CA TRP A 192 24.74 17.32 2.99
C TRP A 192 24.82 18.77 3.51
N GLN A 193 24.27 19.02 4.70
CA GLN A 193 24.16 20.37 5.27
C GLN A 193 25.50 20.90 5.82
N ASN A 194 26.45 20.04 6.17
CA ASN A 194 27.73 20.41 6.79
C ASN A 194 28.89 20.20 5.79
N PRO A 195 29.43 21.28 5.19
CA PRO A 195 30.57 21.18 4.27
C PRO A 195 31.85 20.64 4.94
N GLY A 196 31.93 20.67 6.29
CA GLY A 196 33.01 20.08 7.07
C GLY A 196 32.81 18.61 7.44
N HIS A 197 31.73 17.99 7.01
CA HIS A 197 31.50 16.58 7.27
C HIS A 197 32.62 15.69 6.75
N THR A 198 33.08 14.73 7.55
CA THR A 198 34.27 13.91 7.22
C THR A 198 33.94 12.59 6.54
N GLY A 199 32.66 12.32 6.32
CA GLY A 199 32.13 11.15 5.63
C GLY A 199 31.86 9.97 6.56
N TYR A 200 30.91 9.15 6.14
CA TYR A 200 30.53 7.90 6.81
C TYR A 200 31.58 6.81 6.55
N THR A 201 31.83 5.97 7.55
CA THR A 201 32.95 5.01 7.53
C THR A 201 32.53 3.56 7.28
N TRP A 202 31.24 3.25 7.24
CA TRP A 202 30.82 1.90 6.89
C TRP A 202 30.76 1.71 5.38
N THR A 203 30.86 0.46 4.93
CA THR A 203 30.98 0.11 3.51
C THR A 203 29.66 0.28 2.76
N SER A 204 29.68 0.94 1.62
CA SER A 204 28.56 1.00 0.68
C SER A 204 28.48 -0.25 -0.20
N TYR A 205 27.29 -0.53 -0.76
CA TYR A 205 27.12 -1.66 -1.68
C TYR A 205 27.88 -1.47 -3.00
N ALA A 206 28.09 -0.22 -3.44
CA ALA A 206 28.92 0.12 -4.59
C ALA A 206 30.37 -0.33 -4.39
N GLU A 207 30.94 -0.16 -3.18
CA GLU A 207 32.30 -0.66 -2.86
C GLU A 207 32.35 -2.20 -2.87
N ARG A 208 31.25 -2.88 -2.47
CA ARG A 208 31.17 -4.36 -2.53
C ARG A 208 31.12 -4.85 -3.97
N LEU A 209 30.33 -4.20 -4.83
CA LEU A 209 30.27 -4.50 -6.27
C LEU A 209 31.65 -4.31 -6.93
N GLU A 210 32.34 -3.21 -6.60
CA GLU A 210 33.69 -2.94 -7.10
C GLU A 210 34.67 -4.01 -6.68
N ALA A 211 34.68 -4.38 -5.38
CA ALA A 211 35.57 -5.43 -4.85
C ALA A 211 35.29 -6.81 -5.47
N ALA A 212 34.06 -7.09 -5.87
CA ALA A 212 33.65 -8.32 -6.55
C ALA A 212 33.83 -8.27 -8.08
N GLY A 213 34.30 -7.15 -8.64
CA GLY A 213 34.44 -6.97 -10.08
C GLY A 213 33.14 -6.93 -10.86
N ARG A 214 32.00 -6.70 -10.18
CA ARG A 214 30.69 -6.54 -10.83
C ARG A 214 30.54 -5.12 -11.35
N SER A 215 30.16 -4.96 -12.63
CA SER A 215 29.99 -3.63 -13.22
C SER A 215 28.84 -2.85 -12.61
N TRP A 216 29.09 -1.59 -12.31
CA TRP A 216 28.10 -0.68 -11.76
C TRP A 216 28.38 0.76 -12.19
N LYS A 217 27.37 1.66 -12.14
CA LYS A 217 27.53 3.09 -12.45
C LYS A 217 26.38 3.90 -11.86
N THR A 218 26.68 5.13 -11.46
CA THR A 218 25.69 6.18 -11.14
C THR A 218 25.57 7.12 -12.34
N TYR A 219 24.35 7.35 -12.83
CA TYR A 219 24.03 8.35 -13.85
C TYR A 219 23.43 9.56 -13.16
N GLN A 220 24.08 10.72 -13.27
CA GLN A 220 23.70 11.97 -12.61
C GLN A 220 24.22 13.17 -13.39
N GLU A 221 23.63 14.35 -13.17
CA GLU A 221 24.06 15.62 -13.75
C GLU A 221 24.82 16.49 -12.75
N TRP A 222 25.34 17.65 -13.18
CA TRP A 222 25.97 18.62 -12.27
C TRP A 222 25.10 18.91 -11.05
N ASP A 223 23.81 19.16 -11.31
CA ASP A 223 22.78 19.14 -10.30
C ASP A 223 22.27 17.71 -10.12
N ASN A 224 22.37 17.21 -8.90
CA ASN A 224 21.84 15.90 -8.49
C ASN A 224 21.08 16.02 -7.17
N TYR A 225 20.72 17.23 -6.79
CA TYR A 225 19.96 17.58 -5.56
C TYR A 225 20.61 17.11 -4.24
N GLY A 226 21.87 16.66 -4.26
CA GLY A 226 22.54 16.04 -3.12
C GLY A 226 22.16 14.57 -2.88
N ASP A 227 21.48 13.93 -3.82
CA ASP A 227 20.87 12.62 -3.69
C ASP A 227 21.79 11.44 -3.96
N ASN A 228 23.03 11.70 -4.40
CA ASN A 228 24.03 10.66 -4.52
C ASN A 228 24.71 10.40 -3.16
N SER A 229 24.19 9.45 -2.39
CA SER A 229 24.76 9.14 -1.07
C SER A 229 26.23 8.71 -1.09
N LEU A 230 26.79 8.32 -2.23
CA LEU A 230 28.23 8.00 -2.32
C LEU A 230 29.09 9.22 -1.97
N ASP A 231 28.65 10.44 -2.28
CA ASP A 231 29.35 11.68 -1.91
C ASP A 231 29.58 11.80 -0.39
N TYR A 232 28.82 11.07 0.42
CA TYR A 232 28.84 11.13 1.89
C TYR A 232 29.67 10.01 2.55
N PHE A 233 30.11 8.99 1.79
CA PHE A 233 30.99 7.95 2.32
C PHE A 233 32.46 8.39 2.23
N THR A 234 33.23 8.14 3.28
CA THR A 234 34.65 8.59 3.42
C THR A 234 35.49 8.25 2.19
N THR A 235 35.32 7.06 1.61
CA THR A 235 36.04 6.63 0.41
C THR A 235 35.82 7.60 -0.76
N PHE A 236 34.54 7.84 -1.09
CA PHE A 236 34.14 8.67 -2.24
C PHE A 236 34.35 10.16 -1.95
N LEU A 237 34.04 10.62 -0.74
CA LEU A 237 34.27 12.00 -0.30
C LEU A 237 35.75 12.39 -0.45
N ASN A 238 36.68 11.51 -0.05
CA ASN A 238 38.12 11.77 -0.18
C ASN A 238 38.58 11.80 -1.66
N ILE A 239 38.02 10.93 -2.49
CA ILE A 239 38.25 10.97 -3.94
C ILE A 239 37.75 12.29 -4.54
N GLY A 240 36.53 12.70 -4.15
CA GLY A 240 35.94 13.97 -4.54
C GLY A 240 36.78 15.19 -4.13
N LYS A 241 37.30 15.20 -2.90
CA LYS A 241 38.20 16.25 -2.41
C LYS A 241 39.51 16.31 -3.20
N LYS A 242 40.07 15.17 -3.55
CA LYS A 242 41.26 15.13 -4.44
C LYS A 242 40.93 15.66 -5.83
N ALA A 243 39.80 15.29 -6.41
CA ALA A 243 39.38 15.74 -7.72
C ALA A 243 39.24 17.27 -7.81
N VAL A 244 38.75 17.93 -6.74
CA VAL A 244 38.60 19.40 -6.70
C VAL A 244 39.78 20.14 -6.05
N ALA A 245 40.89 19.44 -5.74
CA ALA A 245 42.02 20.02 -4.99
C ALA A 245 42.62 21.28 -5.64
N PHE A 246 42.56 21.40 -6.97
CA PHE A 246 43.06 22.53 -7.71
C PHE A 246 42.01 23.59 -8.03
N ALA A 247 40.75 23.26 -7.84
CA ALA A 247 39.66 24.17 -8.09
C ALA A 247 39.54 25.21 -6.97
N ARG A 248 39.19 26.45 -7.32
CA ARG A 248 39.02 27.58 -6.41
C ARG A 248 37.73 28.29 -6.72
N ASP A 249 37.05 28.77 -5.68
CA ASP A 249 35.91 29.65 -5.82
C ASP A 249 36.31 31.06 -6.29
N ASP A 250 35.37 31.98 -6.45
CA ASP A 250 35.65 33.34 -6.92
C ASP A 250 36.42 34.17 -5.89
N ALA A 251 36.44 33.74 -4.62
CA ALA A 251 37.27 34.33 -3.57
C ALA A 251 38.68 33.67 -3.46
N GLY A 252 39.00 32.70 -4.33
CA GLY A 252 40.28 32.00 -4.33
C GLY A 252 40.39 30.89 -3.30
N LYS A 253 39.28 30.50 -2.63
CA LYS A 253 39.25 29.43 -1.62
C LYS A 253 39.05 28.07 -2.29
N PRO A 254 39.60 26.99 -1.68
CA PRO A 254 39.33 25.63 -2.15
C PRO A 254 37.86 25.25 -1.89
N PHE A 255 37.27 24.46 -2.77
CA PHE A 255 35.95 23.86 -2.55
C PHE A 255 36.04 22.77 -1.47
N PRO A 256 35.06 22.68 -0.53
CA PRO A 256 35.09 21.70 0.53
C PRO A 256 34.87 20.26 0.02
N ASN A 257 34.08 20.09 -1.04
CA ASN A 257 33.79 18.81 -1.68
C ASN A 257 33.24 19.00 -3.11
N LEU A 258 32.88 17.89 -3.78
CA LEU A 258 32.32 17.91 -5.15
C LEU A 258 30.96 18.61 -5.23
N GLU A 259 30.12 18.49 -4.21
CA GLU A 259 28.80 19.10 -4.21
C GLU A 259 28.89 20.62 -4.34
N TYR A 260 29.67 21.28 -3.47
CA TYR A 260 29.89 22.73 -3.51
C TYR A 260 30.58 23.18 -4.80
N PHE A 261 31.46 22.33 -5.35
CA PHE A 261 32.08 22.60 -6.66
C PHE A 261 31.02 22.61 -7.78
N HIS A 262 30.12 21.65 -7.82
CA HIS A 262 29.11 21.56 -8.87
C HIS A 262 28.04 22.66 -8.74
N TYR A 263 27.66 23.06 -7.53
CA TYR A 263 26.82 24.25 -7.34
C TYR A 263 27.46 25.51 -7.92
N ALA A 264 28.74 25.75 -7.64
CA ALA A 264 29.45 26.87 -8.21
C ALA A 264 29.61 26.75 -9.74
N LEU A 265 29.84 25.54 -10.24
CA LEU A 265 29.94 25.27 -11.67
C LEU A 265 28.63 25.55 -12.41
N GLN A 266 27.51 25.18 -11.85
CA GLN A 266 26.18 25.41 -12.42
C GLN A 266 25.83 26.90 -12.46
N ALA A 267 26.17 27.66 -11.43
CA ALA A 267 25.93 29.09 -11.33
C ALA A 267 26.88 29.95 -12.16
N ALA A 268 27.98 29.37 -12.66
CA ALA A 268 29.08 30.10 -13.32
C ALA A 268 28.76 30.46 -14.76
N THR A 269 29.40 31.54 -15.25
CA THR A 269 29.41 31.87 -16.69
C THR A 269 30.15 30.79 -17.49
N ALA A 270 29.89 30.67 -18.81
CA ALA A 270 30.50 29.69 -19.69
C ALA A 270 32.05 29.74 -19.66
N ALA A 271 32.64 30.93 -19.58
CA ALA A 271 34.09 31.08 -19.46
C ALA A 271 34.60 30.55 -18.13
N ARG A 272 33.90 30.80 -17.01
CA ARG A 272 34.22 30.32 -15.67
C ARG A 272 34.03 28.82 -15.57
N GLN A 273 32.97 28.26 -16.16
CA GLN A 273 32.76 26.82 -16.27
C GLN A 273 33.95 26.13 -16.95
N THR A 274 34.42 26.68 -18.06
CA THR A 274 35.62 26.14 -18.77
C THR A 274 36.83 26.12 -17.85
N GLN A 275 37.09 27.18 -17.10
CA GLN A 275 38.19 27.25 -16.15
C GLN A 275 38.04 26.24 -15.00
N LEU A 276 36.82 26.15 -14.39
CA LEU A 276 36.57 25.21 -13.29
C LEU A 276 36.72 23.76 -13.74
N LEU A 277 36.21 23.40 -14.92
CA LEU A 277 36.39 22.08 -15.51
C LEU A 277 37.84 21.74 -15.77
N ALA A 278 38.67 22.67 -16.29
CA ALA A 278 40.08 22.45 -16.45
C ALA A 278 40.81 22.21 -15.10
N GLN A 279 40.38 22.91 -14.04
CA GLN A 279 40.91 22.68 -12.68
C GLN A 279 40.46 21.31 -12.12
N LEU A 280 39.26 20.86 -12.39
CA LEU A 280 38.78 19.53 -12.08
C LEU A 280 39.64 18.48 -12.82
N ASP A 281 39.81 18.64 -14.13
CA ASP A 281 40.63 17.73 -14.94
C ASP A 281 42.03 17.61 -14.38
N GLN A 282 42.66 18.71 -13.95
CA GLN A 282 43.97 18.69 -13.28
C GLN A 282 43.89 17.85 -11.98
N GLY A 283 42.87 17.98 -11.17
CA GLY A 283 42.71 17.16 -9.97
C GLY A 283 42.55 15.68 -10.31
N LEU A 284 41.82 15.36 -11.35
CA LEU A 284 41.60 13.96 -11.78
C LEU A 284 42.90 13.25 -12.22
N THR A 285 43.92 14.00 -12.68
CA THR A 285 45.26 13.41 -12.99
C THR A 285 45.98 12.93 -11.75
N THR A 286 45.62 13.36 -10.55
CA THR A 286 46.24 12.97 -9.28
C THR A 286 45.69 11.69 -8.69
N LEU A 287 44.52 11.23 -9.19
CA LEU A 287 43.91 10.01 -8.72
C LEU A 287 44.68 8.77 -9.16
N THR A 288 44.79 7.80 -8.26
CA THR A 288 45.24 6.45 -8.63
C THR A 288 44.28 5.79 -9.62
N THR A 289 44.68 4.74 -10.32
CA THR A 289 43.79 4.00 -11.24
C THR A 289 42.51 3.51 -10.54
N ALA A 290 42.64 3.02 -9.31
CA ALA A 290 41.46 2.57 -8.53
C ALA A 290 40.55 3.73 -8.13
N GLU A 291 41.11 4.84 -7.64
CA GLU A 291 40.32 6.05 -7.31
C GLU A 291 39.65 6.64 -8.56
N ARG A 292 40.37 6.62 -9.69
CA ARG A 292 39.78 7.10 -10.95
C ARG A 292 38.60 6.22 -11.40
N SER A 293 38.71 4.89 -11.24
CA SER A 293 37.60 3.97 -11.54
C SER A 293 36.36 4.30 -10.69
N LEU A 294 36.54 4.49 -9.37
CA LEU A 294 35.46 4.86 -8.46
C LEU A 294 34.85 6.23 -8.78
N TYR A 295 35.71 7.21 -9.13
CA TYR A 295 35.26 8.52 -9.57
C TYR A 295 34.38 8.44 -10.83
N ASP A 296 34.87 7.77 -11.87
CA ASP A 296 34.20 7.70 -13.16
C ASP A 296 32.87 6.94 -13.09
N ARG A 297 32.75 5.98 -12.17
CA ARG A 297 31.53 5.20 -11.96
C ARG A 297 30.56 5.86 -10.99
N GLY A 298 31.03 6.43 -9.90
CA GLY A 298 30.17 6.87 -8.79
C GLY A 298 30.01 8.39 -8.65
N LEU A 299 30.99 9.18 -9.07
CA LEU A 299 31.06 10.60 -8.76
C LEU A 299 31.00 11.53 -9.98
N ALA A 300 31.34 11.01 -11.17
CA ALA A 300 31.35 11.82 -12.38
C ALA A 300 29.94 12.34 -12.72
N ARG A 301 29.83 13.63 -13.00
CA ARG A 301 28.56 14.30 -13.30
C ARG A 301 28.51 14.81 -14.72
N LEU A 302 27.39 14.54 -15.38
CA LEU A 302 27.10 15.00 -16.75
C LEU A 302 26.68 16.47 -16.75
N ARG A 303 26.77 17.13 -17.89
CA ARG A 303 26.19 18.47 -18.06
C ARG A 303 24.66 18.41 -17.97
N PRO A 304 24.01 19.52 -17.52
CA PRO A 304 22.54 19.58 -17.46
C PRO A 304 21.87 19.16 -18.78
N GLY A 305 20.83 18.34 -18.68
CA GLY A 305 20.06 17.81 -19.82
C GLY A 305 20.73 16.65 -20.57
N GLN A 306 21.83 16.09 -20.09
CA GLN A 306 22.54 15.02 -20.78
C GLN A 306 22.32 13.62 -20.18
N LEU A 307 21.69 13.49 -19.00
CA LEU A 307 21.54 12.21 -18.32
C LEU A 307 20.89 11.16 -19.21
N ALA A 308 19.66 11.43 -19.68
CA ALA A 308 18.91 10.48 -20.49
C ALA A 308 19.61 10.12 -21.81
N SER A 309 20.30 11.08 -22.45
CA SER A 309 21.03 10.86 -23.71
C SER A 309 22.29 10.02 -23.49
N ALA A 310 23.03 10.24 -22.40
CA ALA A 310 24.19 9.43 -22.02
C ALA A 310 23.80 8.01 -21.65
N PHE A 311 22.72 7.84 -20.87
CA PHE A 311 22.16 6.53 -20.54
C PHE A 311 21.74 5.77 -21.80
N ARG A 312 21.00 6.43 -22.72
CA ARG A 312 20.62 5.85 -24.02
C ARG A 312 21.84 5.45 -24.86
N ALA A 313 22.90 6.24 -24.86
CA ALA A 313 24.13 5.92 -25.59
C ALA A 313 24.82 4.67 -25.04
N ASP A 314 24.84 4.48 -23.72
CA ASP A 314 25.40 3.28 -23.10
C ASP A 314 24.54 2.04 -23.39
N VAL A 315 23.19 2.16 -23.35
CA VAL A 315 22.25 1.10 -23.76
C VAL A 315 22.48 0.70 -25.21
N ALA A 316 22.50 1.66 -26.12
CA ALA A 316 22.65 1.41 -27.58
C ALA A 316 24.00 0.79 -27.93
N ALA A 317 25.04 1.09 -27.18
CA ALA A 317 26.40 0.57 -27.40
C ALA A 317 26.68 -0.75 -26.64
N GLY A 318 25.71 -1.33 -25.94
CA GLY A 318 25.88 -2.54 -25.13
C GLY A 318 26.83 -2.34 -23.94
N ARG A 319 26.88 -1.13 -23.39
CA ARG A 319 27.71 -0.78 -22.23
C ARG A 319 26.96 -0.57 -20.94
N LEU A 320 25.63 -0.86 -20.92
CA LEU A 320 24.85 -0.75 -19.71
C LEU A 320 25.44 -1.66 -18.63
N PRO A 321 25.78 -1.15 -17.42
CA PRO A 321 26.34 -1.97 -16.36
C PRO A 321 25.34 -2.99 -15.82
N ALA A 322 25.83 -3.94 -15.03
CA ALA A 322 24.98 -4.88 -14.30
C ALA A 322 24.08 -4.14 -13.31
N VAL A 323 24.61 -3.16 -12.57
CA VAL A 323 23.82 -2.32 -11.65
C VAL A 323 23.98 -0.85 -12.06
N SER A 324 22.86 -0.16 -12.26
CA SER A 324 22.83 1.27 -12.57
C SER A 324 21.95 2.00 -11.55
N TRP A 325 22.48 3.03 -10.92
CA TRP A 325 21.69 3.97 -10.15
C TRP A 325 21.50 5.25 -10.94
N ILE A 326 20.26 5.73 -11.02
CA ILE A 326 19.95 7.01 -11.66
C ILE A 326 19.57 7.98 -10.55
N VAL A 327 20.26 9.12 -10.52
CA VAL A 327 19.99 10.23 -9.60
C VAL A 327 19.45 11.37 -10.43
N ALA A 328 18.21 11.73 -10.18
CA ALA A 328 17.53 12.80 -10.91
C ALA A 328 18.14 14.18 -10.59
N PRO A 329 18.18 15.13 -11.54
CA PRO A 329 18.41 16.52 -11.20
C PRO A 329 17.21 17.07 -10.40
N GLU A 330 17.41 18.13 -9.62
CA GLU A 330 16.41 18.72 -8.71
C GLU A 330 15.04 18.91 -9.39
N ASN A 331 15.00 19.48 -10.58
CA ASN A 331 13.77 19.77 -11.29
C ASN A 331 13.02 18.53 -11.84
N GLN A 332 13.60 17.36 -11.77
CA GLN A 332 13.02 16.06 -12.15
C GLN A 332 13.01 15.07 -10.98
N SER A 333 13.35 15.50 -9.77
CA SER A 333 13.40 14.66 -8.56
C SER A 333 12.02 14.29 -8.02
N GLU A 334 10.99 15.08 -8.35
CA GLU A 334 9.61 15.01 -7.81
C GLU A 334 9.47 15.49 -6.36
N HIS A 335 10.52 16.10 -5.77
CA HIS A 335 10.34 16.83 -4.51
C HIS A 335 9.10 17.72 -4.58
N PRO A 336 8.32 17.93 -3.50
CA PRO A 336 6.99 18.55 -3.59
C PRO A 336 6.88 19.83 -4.38
N ASP A 337 7.89 20.68 -4.39
CA ASP A 337 7.92 21.91 -5.15
C ASP A 337 8.31 21.74 -6.64
N TRP A 338 8.51 20.49 -7.09
CA TRP A 338 8.68 20.07 -8.48
C TRP A 338 7.55 19.15 -8.92
N GLY A 339 7.04 19.38 -10.13
CA GLY A 339 5.87 18.65 -10.62
C GLY A 339 6.15 17.17 -10.92
N PRO A 340 5.33 16.23 -10.42
CA PRO A 340 5.49 14.81 -10.70
C PRO A 340 5.61 14.46 -12.19
N ASN A 341 4.88 15.17 -13.05
CA ASN A 341 4.93 14.91 -14.50
C ASN A 341 6.27 15.33 -15.13
N THR A 342 7.05 16.20 -14.48
CA THR A 342 8.41 16.54 -14.93
C THR A 342 9.38 15.41 -14.61
N GLY A 343 9.26 14.80 -13.41
CA GLY A 343 10.01 13.58 -13.08
C GLY A 343 9.62 12.40 -13.96
N ALA A 344 8.33 12.26 -14.27
CA ALA A 344 7.81 11.25 -15.18
C ALA A 344 8.44 11.31 -16.58
N GLU A 345 8.85 12.49 -17.05
CA GLU A 345 9.60 12.63 -18.33
C GLU A 345 10.94 11.90 -18.26
N LEU A 346 11.70 12.06 -17.17
CA LEU A 346 12.97 11.34 -16.98
C LEU A 346 12.73 9.84 -16.92
N VAL A 347 11.74 9.39 -16.13
CA VAL A 347 11.36 7.96 -16.03
C VAL A 347 11.04 7.41 -17.42
N LYS A 348 10.21 8.11 -18.20
CA LYS A 348 9.87 7.68 -19.57
C LYS A 348 11.08 7.64 -20.49
N GLN A 349 11.95 8.66 -20.45
CA GLN A 349 13.16 8.70 -21.28
C GLN A 349 14.12 7.54 -21.00
N VAL A 350 14.27 7.16 -19.74
CA VAL A 350 15.08 6.00 -19.31
C VAL A 350 14.43 4.70 -19.79
N LEU A 351 13.15 4.52 -19.58
CA LEU A 351 12.42 3.32 -20.04
C LEU A 351 12.43 3.19 -21.56
N ASP A 352 12.22 4.30 -22.30
CA ASP A 352 12.29 4.32 -23.76
C ASP A 352 13.73 4.02 -24.26
N ALA A 353 14.76 4.43 -23.52
CA ALA A 353 16.14 4.08 -23.84
C ALA A 353 16.37 2.57 -23.72
N ILE A 354 15.93 1.95 -22.63
CA ILE A 354 16.03 0.49 -22.43
C ILE A 354 15.23 -0.25 -23.50
N ALA A 355 13.99 0.18 -23.75
CA ALA A 355 13.09 -0.45 -24.72
C ALA A 355 13.56 -0.28 -26.18
N SER A 356 14.39 0.72 -26.49
CA SER A 356 14.95 0.94 -27.83
C SER A 356 15.88 -0.18 -28.30
N VAL A 357 16.40 -0.99 -27.38
CA VAL A 357 17.22 -2.17 -27.66
C VAL A 357 16.53 -3.40 -27.08
N PRO A 358 15.76 -4.16 -27.88
CA PRO A 358 14.94 -5.26 -27.42
C PRO A 358 15.66 -6.32 -26.59
N ASP A 359 16.91 -6.63 -26.92
CA ASP A 359 17.72 -7.60 -26.15
C ASP A 359 18.06 -7.06 -24.75
N VAL A 360 18.31 -5.75 -24.61
CA VAL A 360 18.54 -5.11 -23.30
C VAL A 360 17.24 -5.06 -22.51
N TRP A 361 16.12 -4.68 -23.14
CA TRP A 361 14.80 -4.70 -22.49
C TRP A 361 14.47 -6.08 -21.89
N ASN A 362 14.68 -7.14 -22.69
CA ASN A 362 14.34 -8.51 -22.28
C ASN A 362 15.23 -9.03 -21.12
N ARG A 363 16.27 -8.32 -20.72
CA ARG A 363 17.22 -8.72 -19.67
C ARG A 363 17.34 -7.69 -18.55
N THR A 364 16.45 -6.68 -18.54
CA THR A 364 16.49 -5.58 -17.58
C THR A 364 15.36 -5.67 -16.58
N LEU A 365 15.72 -5.44 -15.32
CA LEU A 365 14.83 -5.10 -14.24
C LEU A 365 15.01 -3.62 -13.92
N PHE A 366 13.95 -2.81 -14.10
CA PHE A 366 13.92 -1.42 -13.69
C PHE A 366 13.05 -1.26 -12.44
N LEU A 367 13.60 -0.62 -11.42
CA LEU A 367 12.95 -0.32 -10.15
C LEU A 367 12.76 1.19 -10.04
N LEU A 368 11.52 1.64 -9.93
CA LEU A 368 11.16 3.01 -9.64
C LEU A 368 10.61 3.09 -8.23
N ASN A 369 11.33 3.70 -7.32
CA ASN A 369 10.92 3.90 -5.94
C ASN A 369 11.10 5.35 -5.50
N TYR A 370 10.65 5.65 -4.30
CA TYR A 370 10.74 6.97 -3.67
C TYR A 370 11.45 6.83 -2.34
N ASP A 371 12.27 7.81 -1.99
CA ASP A 371 13.14 7.75 -0.81
C ASP A 371 12.37 7.87 0.50
N GLU A 372 11.45 8.84 0.59
CA GLU A 372 10.62 9.07 1.76
C GLU A 372 9.31 9.76 1.37
N ASN A 373 8.45 10.06 2.32
CA ASN A 373 7.09 10.54 2.09
C ASN A 373 6.94 12.08 2.13
N ASP A 374 8.02 12.86 2.32
CA ASP A 374 7.93 14.26 2.80
C ASP A 374 7.21 14.29 4.16
N GLY A 375 6.05 14.84 4.23
CA GLY A 375 5.14 14.64 5.34
C GLY A 375 3.77 14.22 4.86
N TYR A 376 3.63 13.68 3.64
CA TYR A 376 2.35 13.18 3.14
C TYR A 376 1.92 11.94 3.89
N PHE A 377 0.65 11.93 4.24
CA PHE A 377 -0.01 10.87 4.99
C PHE A 377 0.00 9.53 4.22
N ASP A 378 0.13 8.46 4.98
CA ASP A 378 -0.20 7.11 4.55
C ASP A 378 -0.99 6.41 5.66
N HIS A 379 -2.02 5.65 5.29
CA HIS A 379 -2.96 5.08 6.26
C HIS A 379 -2.44 3.80 6.93
N VAL A 380 -1.39 3.17 6.38
CA VAL A 380 -0.83 1.93 6.94
C VAL A 380 0.29 2.27 7.92
N PRO A 381 0.16 1.96 9.21
CA PRO A 381 1.25 2.15 10.16
C PRO A 381 2.48 1.34 9.76
N PRO A 382 3.68 1.95 9.69
CA PRO A 382 4.89 1.24 9.29
C PRO A 382 5.29 0.19 10.33
N PRO A 383 5.81 -0.97 9.91
CA PRO A 383 6.44 -1.92 10.82
C PRO A 383 7.56 -1.29 11.64
N ALA A 384 7.52 -1.47 12.95
CA ALA A 384 8.52 -0.92 13.86
C ALA A 384 8.81 -1.91 15.00
N PRO A 385 10.08 -2.11 15.40
CA PRO A 385 10.41 -3.02 16.49
C PRO A 385 9.88 -2.49 17.84
N PRO A 386 9.64 -3.36 18.83
CA PRO A 386 9.41 -2.92 20.19
C PRO A 386 10.69 -2.33 20.78
N VAL A 387 10.59 -1.24 21.55
CA VAL A 387 11.74 -0.67 22.27
C VAL A 387 12.01 -1.46 23.54
N THR A 388 10.93 -1.80 24.25
CA THR A 388 10.95 -2.57 25.48
C THR A 388 9.92 -3.71 25.42
N ALA A 389 9.97 -4.64 26.35
CA ALA A 389 8.97 -5.70 26.47
C ALA A 389 7.56 -5.16 26.80
N ALA A 390 7.43 -3.91 27.25
CA ALA A 390 6.13 -3.27 27.44
C ALA A 390 5.51 -2.81 26.12
N ASP A 391 6.32 -2.64 25.08
CA ASP A 391 5.89 -2.22 23.73
C ASP A 391 5.59 -3.41 22.80
N GLY A 392 5.89 -4.64 23.23
CA GLY A 392 5.72 -5.87 22.44
C GLY A 392 6.96 -6.76 22.46
N LEU A 393 6.98 -7.74 21.55
CA LEU A 393 8.03 -8.76 21.48
C LEU A 393 8.51 -9.00 20.04
N SER A 394 9.73 -9.49 19.91
CA SER A 394 10.30 -9.91 18.61
C SER A 394 11.05 -11.23 18.76
N THR A 395 10.86 -12.16 17.83
CA THR A 395 11.70 -13.36 17.72
C THR A 395 13.01 -13.08 17.00
N ALA A 396 13.07 -12.01 16.21
CA ALA A 396 14.28 -11.55 15.53
C ALA A 396 15.08 -10.61 16.43
N ALA A 397 16.40 -10.71 16.38
CA ALA A 397 17.28 -9.75 17.03
C ALA A 397 17.13 -8.36 16.38
N LEU A 398 16.97 -7.32 17.19
CA LEU A 398 16.68 -5.99 16.69
C LEU A 398 17.90 -5.36 15.97
N GLY A 399 19.11 -5.70 16.39
CA GLY A 399 20.32 -5.13 15.79
C GLY A 399 20.38 -3.61 15.97
N ASP A 400 20.59 -2.91 14.86
CA ASP A 400 20.76 -1.46 14.80
C ASP A 400 19.43 -0.69 14.62
N GLU A 401 18.27 -1.29 14.93
CA GLU A 401 16.93 -0.69 14.70
C GLU A 401 16.45 0.23 15.81
N LEU A 402 17.31 0.55 16.77
CA LEU A 402 17.00 1.47 17.87
C LEU A 402 17.98 2.65 17.92
N TYR A 403 17.45 3.82 18.27
CA TYR A 403 18.21 5.01 18.56
C TYR A 403 17.74 5.63 19.90
N GLY A 404 18.52 5.40 20.96
CA GLY A 404 18.10 5.76 22.32
C GLY A 404 16.83 4.99 22.72
N SER A 405 15.78 5.72 23.05
CA SER A 405 14.45 5.16 23.39
C SER A 405 13.48 5.19 22.21
N GLU A 406 13.94 5.47 21.01
CA GLU A 406 13.14 5.55 19.80
C GLU A 406 13.51 4.42 18.84
N VAL A 407 12.59 4.06 17.96
CA VAL A 407 12.81 3.07 16.92
C VAL A 407 13.38 3.74 15.66
N ILE A 408 14.25 3.06 14.93
CA ILE A 408 14.50 3.37 13.52
C ILE A 408 13.37 2.73 12.71
N GLY A 409 13.25 1.40 12.70
CA GLY A 409 12.15 0.69 12.07
C GLY A 409 11.99 1.03 10.58
N LEU A 410 10.77 0.88 10.05
CA LEU A 410 10.41 1.37 8.72
C LEU A 410 9.69 2.71 8.83
N GLY A 411 9.78 3.53 7.78
CA GLY A 411 8.91 4.67 7.60
C GLY A 411 7.60 4.28 6.91
N VAL A 412 6.78 5.26 6.56
CA VAL A 412 5.51 5.03 5.89
C VAL A 412 5.69 4.46 4.49
N ARG A 413 4.61 3.98 3.90
CA ARG A 413 4.67 3.46 2.53
C ARG A 413 4.99 4.57 1.54
N VAL A 414 5.88 4.22 0.61
CA VAL A 414 6.23 5.02 -0.56
C VAL A 414 6.02 4.17 -1.82
N PRO A 415 5.85 4.76 -3.01
CA PRO A 415 5.64 3.97 -4.23
C PRO A 415 6.85 3.11 -4.59
N LEU A 416 6.61 1.87 -5.03
CA LEU A 416 7.55 1.06 -5.79
C LEU A 416 6.86 0.42 -6.98
N LEU A 417 7.37 0.69 -8.17
CA LEU A 417 7.01 0.04 -9.42
C LEU A 417 8.16 -0.85 -9.90
N VAL A 418 7.87 -2.10 -10.15
CA VAL A 418 8.78 -3.10 -10.69
C VAL A 418 8.48 -3.28 -12.16
N VAL A 419 9.40 -2.80 -13.03
CA VAL A 419 9.19 -2.70 -14.48
C VAL A 419 10.14 -3.65 -15.19
N SER A 420 9.61 -4.69 -15.78
CA SER A 420 10.38 -5.77 -16.40
C SER A 420 9.45 -6.66 -17.24
N PRO A 421 9.96 -7.46 -18.19
CA PRO A 421 9.18 -8.53 -18.82
C PRO A 421 8.55 -9.51 -17.83
N TRP A 422 9.15 -9.71 -16.65
CA TRP A 422 8.68 -10.63 -15.60
C TRP A 422 7.69 -10.00 -14.61
N SER A 423 7.35 -8.72 -14.75
CA SER A 423 6.40 -8.01 -13.87
C SER A 423 5.19 -7.45 -14.61
N ARG A 424 4.93 -7.93 -15.85
CA ARG A 424 3.83 -7.47 -16.71
C ARG A 424 2.46 -7.88 -16.19
N GLY A 425 1.43 -7.10 -16.58
CA GLY A 425 0.03 -7.46 -16.41
C GLY A 425 -0.71 -6.65 -15.33
N GLY A 426 -0.16 -5.53 -14.87
CA GLY A 426 -0.82 -4.64 -13.90
C GLY A 426 -1.08 -5.33 -12.55
N LYS A 427 -0.12 -6.12 -12.10
CA LYS A 427 -0.25 -6.92 -10.87
C LYS A 427 0.03 -6.07 -9.63
N VAL A 428 -0.42 -6.54 -8.46
CA VAL A 428 -0.07 -6.00 -7.15
C VAL A 428 0.71 -7.02 -6.34
N CYS A 429 1.75 -6.57 -5.63
CA CYS A 429 2.49 -7.37 -4.65
C CYS A 429 2.41 -6.69 -3.29
N SER A 430 1.76 -7.36 -2.32
CA SER A 430 1.52 -6.83 -0.97
C SER A 430 2.46 -7.45 0.08
N GLN A 431 3.63 -7.94 -0.33
CA GLN A 431 4.69 -8.28 0.62
C GLN A 431 5.32 -7.00 1.15
N VAL A 432 5.68 -7.01 2.43
CA VAL A 432 6.38 -5.89 3.06
C VAL A 432 7.79 -5.80 2.51
N PHE A 433 8.15 -4.61 2.02
CA PHE A 433 9.46 -4.27 1.49
C PHE A 433 9.91 -2.91 2.02
N ASP A 434 11.23 -2.63 1.93
CA ASP A 434 11.82 -1.32 2.12
C ASP A 434 13.03 -1.12 1.19
N HIS A 435 13.80 -0.05 1.38
CA HIS A 435 14.97 0.21 0.53
C HIS A 435 16.03 -0.91 0.61
N THR A 436 16.13 -1.59 1.75
CA THR A 436 17.05 -2.73 1.89
C THR A 436 16.60 -3.94 1.08
N SER A 437 15.31 -4.02 0.69
CA SER A 437 14.81 -5.06 -0.21
C SER A 437 15.46 -5.02 -1.59
N VAL A 438 15.86 -3.82 -2.06
CA VAL A 438 16.64 -3.67 -3.30
C VAL A 438 18.01 -4.34 -3.14
N LEU A 439 18.68 -4.13 -2.01
CA LEU A 439 19.97 -4.77 -1.73
C LEU A 439 19.83 -6.27 -1.53
N GLN A 440 18.79 -6.74 -0.85
CA GLN A 440 18.50 -8.17 -0.70
C GLN A 440 18.25 -8.84 -2.07
N PHE A 441 17.58 -8.13 -2.99
CA PHE A 441 17.45 -8.59 -4.38
C PHE A 441 18.81 -8.67 -5.07
N LEU A 442 19.65 -7.64 -4.96
CA LEU A 442 20.99 -7.61 -5.53
C LEU A 442 21.88 -8.71 -4.94
N GLU A 443 21.82 -8.97 -3.63
CA GLU A 443 22.49 -10.11 -2.98
C GLU A 443 22.10 -11.44 -3.63
N LYS A 444 20.79 -11.69 -3.75
CA LYS A 444 20.26 -12.94 -4.29
C LYS A 444 20.61 -13.13 -5.76
N TRP A 445 20.62 -12.05 -6.51
CA TRP A 445 20.94 -12.06 -7.94
C TRP A 445 22.44 -12.15 -8.24
N THR A 446 23.29 -11.42 -7.49
CA THR A 446 24.74 -11.34 -7.73
C THR A 446 25.56 -12.33 -6.91
N GLY A 447 25.02 -12.81 -5.78
CA GLY A 447 25.75 -13.55 -4.77
C GLY A 447 26.64 -12.69 -3.86
N ILE A 448 26.57 -11.35 -3.97
CA ILE A 448 27.39 -10.41 -3.18
C ILE A 448 26.59 -9.97 -1.96
N ALA A 449 27.00 -10.39 -0.77
CA ALA A 449 26.29 -10.13 0.47
C ALA A 449 26.36 -8.66 0.93
N GLU A 450 25.26 -8.17 1.56
CA GLU A 450 25.20 -6.91 2.31
C GLU A 450 25.02 -7.16 3.81
N PRO A 451 26.10 -7.39 4.57
CA PRO A 451 25.98 -7.76 5.97
C PRO A 451 25.51 -6.62 6.91
N ASN A 452 25.36 -5.42 6.39
CA ASN A 452 24.89 -4.28 7.19
C ASN A 452 23.38 -4.37 7.48
N ILE A 453 22.58 -5.09 6.68
CA ILE A 453 21.13 -5.23 6.90
C ILE A 453 20.90 -5.98 8.22
N SER A 454 20.13 -5.36 9.13
CA SER A 454 19.84 -5.93 10.44
C SER A 454 19.05 -7.25 10.36
N PRO A 455 19.17 -8.14 11.35
CA PRO A 455 18.35 -9.35 11.40
C PRO A 455 16.86 -9.07 11.44
N TRP A 456 16.43 -8.01 12.16
CA TRP A 456 15.03 -7.61 12.21
C TRP A 456 14.51 -7.21 10.83
N ARG A 457 15.27 -6.39 10.10
CA ARG A 457 14.89 -5.91 8.77
C ARG A 457 14.82 -7.04 7.75
N ARG A 458 15.78 -7.99 7.80
CA ARG A 458 15.74 -9.21 7.00
C ARG A 458 14.53 -10.10 7.32
N ALA A 459 14.05 -10.09 8.56
CA ALA A 459 12.85 -10.84 8.93
C ALA A 459 11.58 -10.17 8.40
N VAL A 460 11.49 -8.83 8.45
CA VAL A 460 10.28 -8.08 8.08
C VAL A 460 10.19 -7.83 6.58
N CYS A 461 11.31 -7.49 5.93
CA CYS A 461 11.34 -7.04 4.54
C CYS A 461 11.74 -8.19 3.59
N GLY A 462 10.96 -8.40 2.53
CA GLY A 462 11.25 -9.36 1.48
C GLY A 462 12.37 -8.91 0.54
N ASP A 463 12.76 -9.80 -0.37
CA ASP A 463 13.86 -9.62 -1.33
C ASP A 463 13.38 -9.25 -2.75
N LEU A 464 12.21 -8.71 -2.91
CA LEU A 464 11.54 -8.34 -4.16
C LEU A 464 11.22 -9.49 -5.12
N THR A 465 11.67 -10.71 -4.90
CA THR A 465 11.44 -11.81 -5.86
C THR A 465 9.96 -12.18 -6.00
N SER A 466 9.14 -11.97 -4.96
CA SER A 466 7.69 -12.18 -5.04
C SER A 466 6.98 -11.22 -6.00
N ALA A 467 7.57 -10.05 -6.29
CA ALA A 467 7.02 -9.10 -7.26
C ALA A 467 7.24 -9.52 -8.73
N LEU A 468 8.04 -10.57 -8.98
CA LEU A 468 8.41 -11.06 -10.30
C LEU A 468 7.83 -12.45 -10.55
N ASP A 469 7.40 -12.71 -11.77
CA ASP A 469 7.16 -14.06 -12.28
C ASP A 469 8.31 -14.48 -13.19
N THR A 470 9.37 -15.04 -12.60
CA THR A 470 10.55 -15.44 -13.35
C THR A 470 10.35 -16.71 -14.18
N THR A 471 9.18 -17.33 -14.10
CA THR A 471 8.80 -18.52 -14.89
C THR A 471 8.06 -18.13 -16.17
N GLN A 472 7.40 -16.98 -16.19
CA GLN A 472 6.63 -16.48 -17.33
C GLN A 472 6.96 -15.01 -17.58
N ALA A 473 7.65 -14.75 -18.66
CA ALA A 473 7.90 -13.39 -19.10
C ALA A 473 6.91 -13.02 -20.22
N THR A 474 6.45 -11.77 -20.21
CA THR A 474 5.64 -11.21 -21.30
C THR A 474 6.51 -10.32 -22.16
N ALA A 475 6.73 -10.72 -23.40
CA ALA A 475 7.53 -9.95 -24.36
C ALA A 475 6.89 -8.59 -24.66
N GLY A 476 7.73 -7.64 -25.04
CA GLY A 476 7.34 -6.33 -25.51
C GLY A 476 7.17 -5.28 -24.43
N TYR A 477 7.43 -4.04 -24.80
CA TYR A 477 7.23 -2.84 -23.98
C TYR A 477 5.83 -2.27 -24.26
N PRO A 478 5.04 -1.89 -23.25
CA PRO A 478 3.69 -1.36 -23.47
C PRO A 478 3.75 0.06 -24.05
N ASN A 479 2.70 0.44 -24.76
CA ASN A 479 2.52 1.83 -25.13
C ASN A 479 2.03 2.61 -23.89
N LEU A 480 2.90 3.44 -23.33
CA LEU A 480 2.60 4.31 -22.19
C LEU A 480 2.26 5.72 -22.70
N PRO A 481 1.31 6.44 -22.07
CA PRO A 481 1.04 7.81 -22.39
C PRO A 481 2.29 8.67 -22.17
N ALA A 482 2.45 9.72 -22.96
CA ALA A 482 3.49 10.71 -22.70
C ALA A 482 3.14 11.47 -21.41
N PRO A 483 4.08 11.69 -20.50
CA PRO A 483 3.88 12.65 -19.43
C PRO A 483 3.61 14.04 -20.01
N VAL A 484 2.73 14.78 -19.35
CA VAL A 484 2.41 16.16 -19.73
C VAL A 484 2.84 17.06 -18.58
N PRO A 485 4.07 17.61 -18.60
CA PRO A 485 4.49 18.55 -17.59
C PRO A 485 3.54 19.74 -17.55
N THR A 486 3.13 20.10 -16.35
CA THR A 486 2.33 21.28 -16.10
C THR A 486 3.23 22.37 -15.52
N GLY A 487 3.04 23.61 -15.92
CA GLY A 487 3.65 24.76 -15.27
C GLY A 487 2.72 25.28 -14.17
N GLY A 488 3.29 25.90 -13.15
CA GLY A 488 2.52 26.51 -12.06
C GLY A 488 3.42 27.27 -11.08
N PRO A 489 2.84 28.05 -10.17
CA PRO A 489 3.60 28.65 -9.08
C PRO A 489 4.13 27.53 -8.17
N ARG A 490 5.40 27.62 -7.79
CA ARG A 490 6.03 26.67 -6.88
C ARG A 490 5.65 26.96 -5.43
N GLY A 491 5.61 25.89 -4.62
CA GLY A 491 5.40 26.03 -3.18
C GLY A 491 3.95 26.34 -2.79
N THR A 492 2.97 25.80 -3.52
CA THR A 492 1.55 25.94 -3.14
C THR A 492 1.22 25.10 -1.93
N ASN A 493 0.33 25.61 -1.07
CA ASN A 493 -0.12 24.92 0.13
C ASN A 493 -1.66 24.78 0.06
N PRO A 494 -2.17 23.71 -0.56
CA PRO A 494 -3.60 23.51 -0.75
C PRO A 494 -4.30 23.26 0.58
N ALA A 495 -5.50 23.82 0.72
CA ALA A 495 -6.39 23.60 1.85
C ALA A 495 -7.45 22.53 1.53
N PRO A 496 -7.94 21.79 2.53
CA PRO A 496 -9.06 20.88 2.34
C PRO A 496 -10.31 21.64 1.92
N PRO A 497 -11.22 21.05 1.10
CA PRO A 497 -12.46 21.68 0.71
C PRO A 497 -13.38 21.91 1.90
N GLY A 498 -14.25 22.92 1.83
CA GLY A 498 -15.20 23.25 2.93
C GLY A 498 -16.15 22.10 3.26
N THR A 499 -16.60 21.34 2.24
CA THR A 499 -17.30 20.07 2.42
C THR A 499 -16.33 18.94 2.09
N GLN A 500 -15.98 18.15 3.11
CA GLN A 500 -15.05 17.06 2.98
C GLN A 500 -15.80 15.73 2.78
N VAL A 501 -15.37 14.98 1.78
CA VAL A 501 -15.92 13.65 1.47
C VAL A 501 -14.74 12.70 1.32
N MET A 502 -14.85 11.50 1.89
CA MET A 502 -13.82 10.46 1.72
C MET A 502 -13.67 10.13 0.23
N PRO A 503 -12.47 10.22 -0.36
CA PRO A 503 -12.28 9.85 -1.75
C PRO A 503 -12.57 8.37 -1.97
N GLY A 504 -13.18 8.04 -3.10
CA GLY A 504 -13.36 6.66 -3.54
C GLY A 504 -12.13 6.14 -4.26
N GLN A 505 -11.89 4.84 -4.14
CA GLN A 505 -10.90 4.12 -4.94
C GLN A 505 -11.52 3.73 -6.29
N GLU A 506 -10.71 3.66 -7.35
CA GLU A 506 -11.17 3.18 -8.67
C GLU A 506 -11.77 1.76 -8.53
N PRO A 507 -12.89 1.46 -9.20
CA PRO A 507 -13.53 0.16 -9.09
C PRO A 507 -12.71 -0.94 -9.75
N GLY A 508 -12.79 -2.15 -9.19
CA GLY A 508 -12.18 -3.35 -9.73
C GLY A 508 -11.05 -3.91 -8.86
N VAL A 509 -10.52 -5.04 -9.33
CA VAL A 509 -9.43 -5.78 -8.68
C VAL A 509 -8.22 -5.84 -9.60
N ARG A 510 -7.06 -6.19 -9.04
CA ARG A 510 -5.83 -6.53 -9.76
C ARG A 510 -5.48 -7.97 -9.52
N THR A 511 -4.76 -8.59 -10.45
CA THR A 511 -4.07 -9.85 -10.15
C THR A 511 -3.06 -9.59 -9.04
N ALA A 512 -3.15 -10.38 -7.96
CA ALA A 512 -2.23 -10.31 -6.82
C ALA A 512 -1.15 -11.38 -6.94
N ARG A 513 0.09 -10.98 -6.67
CA ARG A 513 1.21 -11.91 -6.60
C ARG A 513 1.09 -12.80 -5.36
N PRO A 514 1.50 -14.07 -5.43
CA PRO A 514 1.53 -14.95 -4.26
C PRO A 514 2.50 -14.39 -3.21
N LEU A 515 2.11 -14.50 -1.95
CA LEU A 515 2.89 -14.00 -0.81
C LEU A 515 3.42 -15.16 0.04
N PRO A 516 4.54 -14.97 0.73
CA PRO A 516 5.20 -16.01 1.51
C PRO A 516 4.64 -16.18 2.93
N TYR A 517 3.41 -15.72 3.20
CA TYR A 517 2.83 -15.68 4.53
C TYR A 517 1.90 -16.86 4.81
N ASP A 518 2.06 -17.49 5.99
CA ASP A 518 1.10 -18.43 6.58
C ASP A 518 0.99 -18.11 8.08
N LEU A 519 0.01 -17.25 8.42
CA LEU A 519 -0.11 -16.60 9.72
C LEU A 519 -1.33 -17.09 10.48
N THR A 520 -1.12 -17.43 11.75
CA THR A 520 -2.20 -17.77 12.67
C THR A 520 -2.03 -16.98 13.97
N VAL A 521 -3.10 -16.30 14.39
CA VAL A 521 -3.15 -15.62 15.68
C VAL A 521 -4.38 -16.12 16.43
N SER A 522 -4.17 -16.60 17.65
CA SER A 522 -5.22 -17.15 18.52
C SER A 522 -5.17 -16.52 19.91
N ALA A 523 -6.31 -16.50 20.58
CA ALA A 523 -6.44 -16.01 21.94
C ALA A 523 -6.71 -17.15 22.91
N ALA A 524 -6.30 -16.96 24.15
CA ALA A 524 -6.65 -17.81 25.29
C ALA A 524 -7.01 -16.94 26.48
N VAL A 525 -8.23 -17.15 27.01
CA VAL A 525 -8.76 -16.40 28.15
C VAL A 525 -8.60 -17.19 29.43
N THR A 526 -7.93 -16.61 30.43
CA THR A 526 -7.81 -17.17 31.78
C THR A 526 -8.42 -16.23 32.81
N ALA A 527 -8.56 -16.67 34.05
CA ALA A 527 -9.01 -15.81 35.14
C ALA A 527 -8.06 -14.62 35.39
N ALA A 528 -6.78 -14.74 35.04
CA ALA A 528 -5.77 -13.69 35.26
C ALA A 528 -5.58 -12.77 34.03
N SER A 529 -5.64 -13.29 32.81
CA SER A 529 -5.20 -12.59 31.59
C SER A 529 -5.88 -13.06 30.33
N LEU A 530 -5.75 -12.25 29.27
CA LEU A 530 -5.91 -12.64 27.89
C LEU A 530 -4.51 -12.90 27.32
N GLY A 531 -4.22 -14.13 26.89
CA GLY A 531 -3.03 -14.45 26.11
C GLY A 531 -3.31 -14.40 24.63
N ILE A 532 -2.42 -13.81 23.82
CA ILE A 532 -2.46 -13.88 22.36
C ILE A 532 -1.18 -14.53 21.86
N THR A 533 -1.33 -15.59 21.07
CA THR A 533 -0.23 -16.32 20.43
C THR A 533 -0.18 -16.00 18.95
N PHE A 534 0.96 -15.54 18.47
CA PHE A 534 1.28 -15.28 17.08
C PHE A 534 2.13 -16.43 16.55
N THR A 535 1.69 -17.08 15.50
CA THR A 535 2.41 -18.18 14.83
C THR A 535 2.59 -17.86 13.36
N ASN A 536 3.80 -18.00 12.87
CA ASN A 536 4.15 -17.82 11.47
C ASN A 536 4.71 -19.12 10.91
N ASN A 537 3.92 -19.83 10.11
CA ASN A 537 4.33 -21.04 9.40
C ASN A 537 4.84 -20.76 7.98
N GLY A 538 4.82 -19.50 7.56
CA GLY A 538 5.28 -19.06 6.26
C GLY A 538 6.80 -19.09 6.10
N THR A 539 7.27 -18.63 4.94
CA THR A 539 8.70 -18.62 4.58
C THR A 539 9.35 -17.23 4.70
N ALA A 540 8.57 -16.19 4.99
CA ALA A 540 9.06 -14.85 5.36
C ALA A 540 8.55 -14.47 6.74
N GLY A 541 9.27 -13.62 7.45
CA GLY A 541 8.81 -13.10 8.74
C GLY A 541 7.64 -12.12 8.57
N ALA A 542 6.92 -11.86 9.65
CA ALA A 542 5.78 -10.96 9.66
C ALA A 542 5.80 -10.03 10.86
N HIS A 543 5.33 -8.81 10.63
CA HIS A 543 5.12 -7.83 11.69
C HIS A 543 3.63 -7.67 11.98
N PHE A 544 3.29 -7.51 13.28
CA PHE A 544 1.91 -7.31 13.73
C PHE A 544 1.84 -6.11 14.66
N TYR A 545 0.73 -5.39 14.55
CA TYR A 545 0.30 -4.44 15.58
C TYR A 545 -0.87 -5.03 16.38
N VAL A 546 -0.93 -4.72 17.67
CA VAL A 546 -2.12 -4.95 18.51
C VAL A 546 -2.64 -3.62 18.98
N HIS A 547 -3.86 -3.27 18.59
CA HIS A 547 -4.54 -2.05 18.96
C HIS A 547 -5.62 -2.33 19.99
N ALA A 548 -5.72 -1.48 21.01
CA ALA A 548 -6.84 -1.49 21.95
C ALA A 548 -8.00 -0.68 21.36
N ASN A 549 -9.15 -1.32 21.10
CA ASN A 549 -10.35 -0.63 20.62
C ASN A 549 -11.15 -0.01 21.78
N ALA A 550 -11.10 -0.63 22.97
CA ALA A 550 -11.77 -0.17 24.19
C ALA A 550 -11.08 -0.72 25.45
N PHE A 551 -11.47 -0.16 26.61
CA PHE A 551 -11.07 -0.57 27.96
C PHE A 551 -9.62 -0.34 28.33
N ARG A 552 -8.78 0.16 27.40
CA ARG A 552 -7.36 0.48 27.56
C ARG A 552 -7.00 1.69 26.72
N THR A 553 -5.99 2.44 27.17
CA THR A 553 -5.47 3.63 26.48
C THR A 553 -3.98 3.52 26.14
N ASP A 554 -3.33 2.42 26.55
CA ASP A 554 -1.95 2.08 26.23
C ASP A 554 -1.88 1.34 24.88
N GLY A 555 -0.66 1.08 24.38
CA GLY A 555 -0.43 0.54 23.05
C GLY A 555 -0.39 1.63 21.96
N PRO A 556 -0.41 1.26 20.67
CA PRO A 556 -0.41 -0.13 20.17
C PRO A 556 0.89 -0.88 20.49
N TRP A 557 0.79 -2.22 20.58
CA TRP A 557 1.94 -3.10 20.78
C TRP A 557 2.41 -3.69 19.45
N ARG A 558 3.70 -4.00 19.37
CA ARG A 558 4.41 -4.38 18.15
C ARG A 558 5.05 -5.74 18.28
N TYR A 559 4.77 -6.63 17.32
CA TYR A 559 5.27 -8.00 17.34
C TYR A 559 5.94 -8.35 16.02
N THR A 560 7.12 -8.95 16.09
CA THR A 560 7.78 -9.50 14.90
C THR A 560 8.01 -10.98 15.08
N VAL A 561 7.54 -11.80 14.14
CA VAL A 561 7.63 -13.25 14.19
C VAL A 561 8.32 -13.75 12.92
N GLU A 562 9.52 -14.29 13.06
CA GLU A 562 10.27 -14.88 11.96
C GLU A 562 9.56 -16.10 11.39
N ALA A 563 9.93 -16.49 10.17
CA ALA A 563 9.45 -17.71 9.52
C ALA A 563 9.67 -18.94 10.40
N GLY A 564 8.64 -19.78 10.53
CA GLY A 564 8.65 -21.02 11.33
C GLY A 564 8.68 -20.82 12.84
N LYS A 565 8.48 -19.59 13.34
CA LYS A 565 8.48 -19.29 14.78
C LYS A 565 7.10 -18.88 15.30
N SER A 566 7.00 -18.87 16.64
CA SER A 566 5.83 -18.33 17.35
C SER A 566 6.27 -17.58 18.60
N LEU A 567 5.42 -16.67 19.08
CA LEU A 567 5.56 -16.01 20.37
C LEU A 567 4.19 -15.78 20.99
N THR A 568 4.16 -15.61 22.31
CA THR A 568 2.93 -15.33 23.07
C THR A 568 3.19 -14.14 23.99
N ASP A 569 2.20 -13.25 24.04
CA ASP A 569 2.16 -12.19 25.03
C ASP A 569 0.83 -12.19 25.79
N THR A 570 0.80 -11.51 26.94
CA THR A 570 -0.35 -11.53 27.85
C THR A 570 -0.75 -10.14 28.29
N TRP A 571 -2.05 -9.87 28.20
CA TRP A 571 -2.64 -8.64 28.69
C TRP A 571 -3.48 -8.92 29.92
N GLN A 572 -3.17 -8.19 31.00
CA GLN A 572 -4.10 -8.12 32.11
C GLN A 572 -5.30 -7.31 31.63
N ALA A 573 -6.41 -8.02 31.33
CA ALA A 573 -7.61 -7.38 30.81
C ALA A 573 -8.16 -6.39 31.81
N GLY A 574 -8.56 -5.24 31.31
CA GLY A 574 -8.97 -4.01 31.98
C GLY A 574 -9.42 -4.16 33.45
N THR A 575 -8.66 -3.64 34.37
CA THR A 575 -9.02 -3.60 35.77
C THR A 575 -9.98 -2.45 36.04
N PRO A 576 -11.06 -2.64 36.85
CA PRO A 576 -11.44 -3.85 37.59
C PRO A 576 -12.37 -4.83 36.86
N THR A 577 -12.90 -4.48 35.66
CA THR A 577 -14.04 -5.18 35.03
C THR A 577 -13.69 -6.48 34.31
N GLY A 578 -12.41 -6.66 33.90
CA GLY A 578 -11.97 -7.81 33.12
C GLY A 578 -12.38 -7.79 31.63
N ALA A 579 -12.97 -6.68 31.14
CA ALA A 579 -13.34 -6.51 29.75
C ALA A 579 -12.11 -6.27 28.86
N TYR A 580 -12.16 -6.75 27.62
CA TYR A 580 -11.11 -6.57 26.62
C TYR A 580 -11.71 -6.40 25.22
N ASP A 581 -11.04 -5.62 24.37
CA ASP A 581 -11.33 -5.49 22.95
C ASP A 581 -10.04 -5.07 22.22
N LEU A 582 -9.38 -6.05 21.59
CA LEU A 582 -8.10 -5.90 20.93
C LEU A 582 -8.22 -6.31 19.46
N THR A 583 -7.61 -5.50 18.57
CA THR A 583 -7.44 -5.84 17.15
C THR A 583 -5.98 -6.06 16.84
N VAL A 584 -5.66 -7.21 16.26
CA VAL A 584 -4.36 -7.53 15.67
C VAL A 584 -4.44 -7.25 14.16
N THR A 585 -3.51 -6.46 13.65
CA THR A 585 -3.30 -6.25 12.21
C THR A 585 -1.95 -6.81 11.77
N GLY A 586 -1.86 -7.31 10.55
CA GLY A 586 -0.65 -7.87 9.96
C GLY A 586 -0.59 -7.63 8.45
N PRO A 587 0.38 -8.23 7.74
CA PRO A 587 0.57 -8.02 6.30
C PRO A 587 -0.68 -8.35 5.47
N ASN A 588 -0.83 -7.68 4.33
CA ASN A 588 -1.88 -7.94 3.34
C ASN A 588 -3.30 -8.00 3.93
N GLY A 589 -3.66 -7.05 4.80
CA GLY A 589 -5.01 -6.97 5.38
C GLY A 589 -5.37 -8.09 6.34
N TYR A 590 -4.39 -8.75 6.91
CA TYR A 590 -4.61 -9.71 7.99
C TYR A 590 -5.17 -9.01 9.21
N VAL A 591 -6.36 -9.45 9.68
CA VAL A 591 -7.02 -8.90 10.87
C VAL A 591 -7.52 -10.02 11.76
N ARG A 592 -7.28 -9.86 13.08
CA ARG A 592 -7.93 -10.66 14.14
C ARG A 592 -8.45 -9.71 15.21
N ARG A 593 -9.71 -9.87 15.65
CA ARG A 593 -10.26 -9.11 16.77
C ARG A 593 -10.75 -10.04 17.84
N PHE A 594 -10.40 -9.70 19.07
CA PHE A 594 -10.74 -10.45 20.27
C PHE A 594 -11.42 -9.51 21.25
N ALA A 595 -12.73 -9.68 21.48
CA ALA A 595 -13.47 -8.94 22.49
C ALA A 595 -14.25 -9.88 23.41
N GLY A 596 -14.50 -9.43 24.64
CA GLY A 596 -15.20 -10.17 25.66
C GLY A 596 -14.88 -9.70 27.08
N ASN A 597 -15.21 -10.55 28.07
CA ASN A 597 -14.91 -10.27 29.46
C ASN A 597 -14.37 -11.53 30.15
N ARG A 598 -13.09 -11.52 30.55
CA ARG A 598 -12.44 -12.68 31.18
C ARG A 598 -13.07 -13.08 32.50
N VAL A 599 -13.52 -12.12 33.31
CA VAL A 599 -14.14 -12.41 34.61
C VAL A 599 -15.47 -13.14 34.40
N THR A 600 -16.34 -12.65 33.55
CA THR A 600 -17.60 -13.29 33.18
C THR A 600 -17.35 -14.67 32.59
N ALA A 601 -16.43 -14.80 31.63
CA ALA A 601 -16.15 -16.04 30.92
C ALA A 601 -15.63 -17.14 31.86
N THR A 602 -14.82 -16.80 32.86
CA THR A 602 -14.20 -17.80 33.78
C THR A 602 -14.97 -17.98 35.09
N THR A 603 -16.07 -17.27 35.30
CA THR A 603 -16.93 -17.43 36.47
C THR A 603 -17.74 -18.76 36.36
N SER A 604 -17.76 -19.54 37.40
CA SER A 604 -18.59 -20.77 37.47
C SER A 604 -20.05 -20.43 37.24
N GLY A 605 -20.74 -21.26 36.48
CA GLY A 605 -22.12 -21.02 36.06
C GLY A 605 -22.27 -20.29 34.71
N ASN A 606 -21.16 -19.85 34.12
CA ASN A 606 -21.16 -19.20 32.80
C ASN A 606 -20.58 -20.10 31.70
N ALA A 607 -20.90 -19.77 30.47
CA ALA A 607 -20.22 -20.31 29.29
C ALA A 607 -18.87 -19.58 29.08
N ASN A 608 -17.88 -20.28 28.57
CA ASN A 608 -16.59 -19.76 28.19
C ASN A 608 -16.27 -20.21 26.77
N PRO A 609 -16.89 -19.54 25.77
CA PRO A 609 -16.63 -19.86 24.37
C PRO A 609 -15.25 -19.39 23.93
N GLU A 610 -14.62 -20.15 23.02
CA GLU A 610 -13.46 -19.73 22.27
C GLU A 610 -13.54 -20.24 20.83
N VAL A 611 -13.00 -19.46 19.90
CA VAL A 611 -12.97 -19.81 18.47
C VAL A 611 -11.56 -19.62 17.93
N THR A 612 -11.05 -20.65 17.29
CA THR A 612 -9.77 -20.62 16.60
C THR A 612 -9.95 -20.88 15.11
N LEU A 613 -9.15 -20.22 14.27
CA LEU A 613 -9.14 -20.41 12.82
C LEU A 613 -7.94 -21.24 12.42
N ARG A 614 -8.18 -22.26 11.57
CA ARG A 614 -7.15 -23.02 10.88
C ARG A 614 -7.31 -22.84 9.36
N PRO A 615 -6.28 -22.33 8.65
CA PRO A 615 -6.31 -22.24 7.20
C PRO A 615 -6.21 -23.62 6.53
N ASP A 616 -6.85 -23.76 5.37
CA ASP A 616 -6.77 -24.93 4.47
C ASP A 616 -6.66 -24.41 3.02
N PRO A 617 -5.47 -23.88 2.64
CA PRO A 617 -5.27 -23.24 1.34
C PRO A 617 -5.49 -24.20 0.16
N ALA A 618 -5.11 -25.47 0.33
CA ALA A 618 -5.26 -26.48 -0.70
C ALA A 618 -6.75 -26.73 -1.09
N ALA A 619 -7.64 -26.62 -0.11
CA ALA A 619 -9.08 -26.75 -0.33
C ALA A 619 -9.80 -25.40 -0.51
N GLY A 620 -9.07 -24.28 -0.47
CA GLY A 620 -9.62 -22.92 -0.59
C GLY A 620 -10.64 -22.58 0.51
N ARG A 621 -10.36 -22.96 1.76
CA ARG A 621 -11.28 -22.77 2.89
C ARG A 621 -10.57 -22.51 4.20
N VAL A 622 -11.30 -21.97 5.15
CA VAL A 622 -10.88 -21.82 6.55
C VAL A 622 -11.79 -22.67 7.45
N TRP A 623 -11.21 -23.30 8.47
CA TRP A 623 -11.93 -24.03 9.49
C TRP A 623 -12.03 -23.18 10.74
N LEU A 624 -13.23 -23.09 11.33
CA LEU A 624 -13.43 -22.55 12.65
C LEU A 624 -13.66 -23.70 13.64
N ARG A 625 -12.77 -23.87 14.60
CA ARG A 625 -12.97 -24.73 15.75
C ARG A 625 -13.58 -23.87 16.86
N MET A 626 -14.75 -24.26 17.29
CA MET A 626 -15.56 -23.60 18.29
C MET A 626 -15.65 -24.45 19.53
N THR A 627 -15.27 -23.93 20.70
CA THR A 627 -15.25 -24.67 21.96
C THR A 627 -15.98 -23.89 23.05
N ASN A 628 -16.57 -24.60 24.02
CA ASN A 628 -17.13 -24.00 25.22
C ASN A 628 -16.56 -24.74 26.44
N SER A 629 -15.56 -24.13 27.06
CA SER A 629 -14.91 -24.69 28.25
C SER A 629 -15.62 -24.33 29.57
N GLY A 630 -16.70 -23.55 29.50
CA GLY A 630 -17.50 -23.10 30.65
C GLY A 630 -18.50 -24.18 31.13
N THR A 631 -19.26 -23.80 32.14
CA THR A 631 -20.23 -24.70 32.82
C THR A 631 -21.67 -24.45 32.40
N ALA A 632 -21.95 -23.40 31.61
CA ALA A 632 -23.25 -23.16 30.97
C ALA A 632 -23.18 -23.40 29.46
N ALA A 633 -24.31 -23.67 28.81
CA ALA A 633 -24.41 -23.78 27.37
C ALA A 633 -24.37 -22.39 26.72
N CYS A 634 -23.93 -22.28 25.46
CA CYS A 634 -24.01 -21.09 24.65
C CYS A 634 -24.31 -21.40 23.19
N THR A 635 -24.79 -20.37 22.47
CA THR A 635 -24.95 -20.42 21.02
C THR A 635 -23.94 -19.48 20.38
N LEU A 636 -23.14 -19.99 19.47
CA LEU A 636 -22.26 -19.17 18.62
C LEU A 636 -22.97 -18.86 17.32
N THR A 637 -22.80 -17.62 16.85
CA THR A 637 -23.34 -17.15 15.57
C THR A 637 -22.20 -16.66 14.70
N VAL A 638 -21.99 -17.30 13.54
CA VAL A 638 -20.99 -16.93 12.55
C VAL A 638 -21.63 -16.14 11.42
N ARG A 639 -21.04 -15.05 11.03
CA ARG A 639 -21.38 -14.24 9.83
C ARG A 639 -20.17 -14.08 8.94
N ALA A 640 -20.39 -14.09 7.63
CA ALA A 640 -19.40 -13.72 6.65
C ALA A 640 -19.60 -12.24 6.25
N ASP A 641 -18.62 -11.39 6.55
CA ASP A 641 -18.74 -9.94 6.39
C ASP A 641 -18.33 -9.46 4.97
N ASN A 642 -17.61 -10.29 4.21
CA ASN A 642 -17.19 -9.99 2.82
C ASN A 642 -18.05 -10.63 1.74
N ARG A 643 -19.06 -11.41 2.10
CA ARG A 643 -19.95 -12.14 1.19
C ARG A 643 -21.31 -12.37 1.80
N GLY A 644 -22.27 -12.80 1.02
CA GLY A 644 -23.56 -13.28 1.49
C GLY A 644 -23.49 -14.67 2.11
N GLY A 645 -24.60 -15.07 2.75
CA GLY A 645 -24.79 -16.35 3.43
C GLY A 645 -24.71 -16.24 4.96
N GLY A 646 -25.24 -17.23 5.64
CA GLY A 646 -25.43 -17.18 7.08
C GLY A 646 -26.61 -16.31 7.50
N PRO A 647 -26.73 -15.96 8.81
CA PRO A 647 -25.82 -16.43 9.86
C PRO A 647 -25.93 -17.96 10.10
N TRP A 648 -24.81 -18.58 10.46
CA TRP A 648 -24.74 -19.99 10.90
C TRP A 648 -24.68 -20.03 12.41
N THR A 649 -25.47 -20.92 13.04
CA THR A 649 -25.56 -21.01 14.49
C THR A 649 -25.14 -22.38 14.98
N TYR A 650 -24.42 -22.41 16.09
CA TYR A 650 -23.86 -23.61 16.71
C TYR A 650 -24.16 -23.61 18.20
N GLN A 651 -24.93 -24.59 18.66
CA GLN A 651 -25.20 -24.77 20.09
C GLN A 651 -24.12 -25.62 20.74
N LEU A 652 -23.46 -25.10 21.75
CA LEU A 652 -22.40 -25.77 22.47
C LEU A 652 -22.82 -26.01 23.94
N ALA A 653 -22.95 -27.28 24.32
CA ALA A 653 -23.10 -27.68 25.71
C ALA A 653 -21.82 -27.36 26.52
N PRO A 654 -21.86 -27.37 27.85
CA PRO A 654 -20.67 -27.31 28.69
C PRO A 654 -19.61 -28.36 28.30
N GLY A 655 -18.38 -27.92 28.11
CA GLY A 655 -17.26 -28.77 27.71
C GLY A 655 -17.27 -29.24 26.24
N ALA A 656 -18.27 -28.84 25.46
CA ALA A 656 -18.39 -29.27 24.05
C ALA A 656 -17.51 -28.48 23.08
N SER A 657 -17.18 -29.13 21.96
CA SER A 657 -16.53 -28.50 20.83
C SER A 657 -17.13 -28.99 19.51
N THR A 658 -17.07 -28.12 18.46
CA THR A 658 -17.43 -28.44 17.09
C THR A 658 -16.50 -27.77 16.12
N GLU A 659 -16.46 -28.23 14.88
CA GLU A 659 -15.74 -27.56 13.77
C GLU A 659 -16.67 -27.44 12.56
N ASP A 660 -16.52 -26.36 11.82
CA ASP A 660 -17.11 -26.18 10.51
C ASP A 660 -16.17 -25.38 9.61
N TYR A 661 -16.37 -25.50 8.31
CA TYR A 661 -15.53 -24.80 7.34
C TYR A 661 -16.30 -23.75 6.54
N PHE A 662 -15.56 -22.70 6.13
CA PHE A 662 -16.10 -21.61 5.33
C PHE A 662 -15.24 -21.47 4.08
N SER A 663 -15.88 -21.58 2.91
CA SER A 663 -15.18 -21.43 1.65
C SER A 663 -14.70 -19.99 1.43
N ALA A 664 -13.45 -19.85 1.03
CA ALA A 664 -12.85 -18.61 0.52
C ALA A 664 -12.52 -18.75 -0.99
N ALA A 665 -12.87 -19.88 -1.62
CA ALA A 665 -12.60 -20.18 -3.03
C ALA A 665 -13.55 -19.41 -3.98
N GLY A 666 -13.39 -19.66 -5.29
CA GLY A 666 -14.22 -19.07 -6.33
C GLY A 666 -13.98 -17.55 -6.47
N ALA A 667 -15.04 -16.77 -6.55
CA ALA A 667 -14.97 -15.33 -6.76
C ALA A 667 -14.27 -14.54 -5.65
N LEU A 668 -14.08 -15.12 -4.47
CA LEU A 668 -13.30 -14.53 -3.37
C LEU A 668 -11.80 -14.81 -3.51
N SER A 669 -11.39 -15.79 -4.31
CA SER A 669 -9.99 -16.08 -4.64
C SER A 669 -9.06 -16.15 -3.43
N GLY A 670 -9.52 -16.73 -2.31
CA GLY A 670 -8.76 -16.88 -1.07
C GLY A 670 -9.14 -15.89 0.04
N TRP A 671 -9.87 -14.82 -0.24
CA TRP A 671 -10.26 -13.83 0.76
C TRP A 671 -11.38 -14.32 1.68
N TYR A 672 -11.22 -14.09 2.99
CA TYR A 672 -12.24 -14.40 4.00
C TYR A 672 -12.36 -13.27 5.02
N ASP A 673 -13.58 -13.07 5.55
CA ASP A 673 -13.86 -12.17 6.65
C ASP A 673 -15.07 -12.73 7.41
N LEU A 674 -14.81 -13.26 8.58
CA LEU A 674 -15.78 -13.96 9.42
C LEU A 674 -15.83 -13.35 10.81
N THR A 675 -17.05 -13.00 11.26
CA THR A 675 -17.31 -12.54 12.62
C THR A 675 -18.12 -13.58 13.39
N VAL A 676 -17.67 -13.94 14.57
CA VAL A 676 -18.35 -14.86 15.49
C VAL A 676 -18.74 -14.12 16.76
N THR A 677 -20.00 -14.21 17.12
CA THR A 677 -20.57 -13.73 18.40
C THR A 677 -21.15 -14.87 19.20
N ALA A 678 -21.31 -14.67 20.51
CA ALA A 678 -21.92 -15.66 21.41
C ALA A 678 -23.23 -15.10 22.02
N SER A 679 -24.09 -16.02 22.49
CA SER A 679 -25.29 -15.67 23.27
C SER A 679 -24.98 -15.28 24.73
N THR A 680 -23.69 -15.17 25.07
CA THR A 680 -23.19 -14.70 26.37
C THR A 680 -23.40 -13.18 26.52
N THR A 681 -23.44 -12.68 27.76
CA THR A 681 -23.67 -11.26 28.07
C THR A 681 -22.36 -10.45 28.21
N ASP A 682 -21.23 -11.05 27.88
CA ASP A 682 -19.91 -10.49 28.10
C ASP A 682 -19.33 -9.74 26.87
N GLY A 683 -20.13 -9.60 25.80
CA GLY A 683 -19.69 -8.95 24.56
C GLY A 683 -18.69 -9.78 23.75
N PHE A 684 -18.73 -11.11 23.89
CA PHE A 684 -17.87 -12.01 23.14
C PHE A 684 -17.92 -11.77 21.64
N LEU A 685 -16.76 -11.52 21.04
CA LEU A 685 -16.58 -11.38 19.61
C LEU A 685 -15.21 -11.91 19.19
N ARG A 686 -15.19 -12.67 18.08
CA ARG A 686 -13.99 -13.04 17.36
C ARG A 686 -14.18 -12.69 15.89
N ARG A 687 -13.26 -11.92 15.30
CA ARG A 687 -13.23 -11.65 13.85
C ARG A 687 -11.94 -12.19 13.25
N PHE A 688 -12.08 -12.78 12.08
CA PHE A 688 -11.00 -13.39 11.32
C PHE A 688 -11.10 -12.90 9.88
N ALA A 689 -10.20 -12.01 9.46
CA ALA A 689 -10.11 -11.56 8.08
C ALA A 689 -8.68 -11.73 7.54
N GLY A 690 -8.55 -11.94 6.23
CA GLY A 690 -7.29 -12.12 5.55
C GLY A 690 -7.42 -12.92 4.25
N HIS A 691 -6.27 -13.34 3.73
CA HIS A 691 -6.15 -14.11 2.49
C HIS A 691 -5.48 -15.46 2.75
N LEU A 692 -5.93 -16.50 2.04
CA LEU A 692 -5.31 -17.83 2.01
C LEU A 692 -4.23 -17.85 0.92
N GLU A 693 -2.98 -17.87 1.32
CA GLU A 693 -1.86 -18.00 0.38
C GLU A 693 -1.65 -19.47 0.02
N ASN A 694 -1.72 -19.78 -1.27
CA ASN A 694 -1.56 -21.15 -1.82
C ASN A 694 -0.40 -21.26 -2.80
N GLY A 695 0.44 -20.20 -2.91
CA GLY A 695 1.57 -20.14 -3.83
C GLY A 695 1.20 -19.81 -5.29
N ALA A 696 -0.07 -19.60 -5.60
CA ALA A 696 -0.55 -19.20 -6.92
C ALA A 696 -0.99 -17.72 -6.93
N GLU A 697 -1.04 -17.13 -8.13
CA GLU A 697 -1.63 -15.80 -8.31
C GLU A 697 -3.11 -15.80 -7.89
N SER A 698 -3.52 -14.70 -7.29
CA SER A 698 -4.87 -14.46 -6.81
C SER A 698 -5.38 -13.10 -7.33
N ILE A 699 -6.29 -12.47 -6.61
CA ILE A 699 -6.73 -11.09 -6.84
C ILE A 699 -6.53 -10.29 -5.56
N SER A 700 -6.41 -8.96 -5.69
CA SER A 700 -6.51 -8.04 -4.57
C SER A 700 -7.87 -8.17 -3.88
N ASP A 701 -7.97 -7.69 -2.62
CA ASP A 701 -9.22 -7.82 -1.84
C ASP A 701 -10.43 -7.24 -2.62
N PRO A 702 -11.44 -8.07 -2.96
CA PRO A 702 -12.61 -7.63 -3.73
C PRO A 702 -13.42 -6.54 -3.03
N THR A 703 -13.32 -6.42 -1.70
CA THR A 703 -14.03 -5.38 -0.94
C THR A 703 -13.50 -3.99 -1.21
N MET A 704 -12.21 -3.85 -1.53
CA MET A 704 -11.60 -2.58 -1.93
C MET A 704 -12.09 -2.11 -3.31
N GLY A 705 -12.37 -3.06 -4.22
CA GLY A 705 -12.81 -2.78 -5.58
C GLY A 705 -14.29 -2.42 -5.71
N SER A 706 -15.06 -2.49 -4.62
CA SER A 706 -16.49 -2.23 -4.64
C SER A 706 -16.77 -0.73 -4.66
N ALA A 707 -17.35 -0.25 -5.76
CA ALA A 707 -17.85 1.12 -5.89
C ALA A 707 -19.39 1.16 -5.94
N GLN A 708 -19.95 2.35 -5.81
CA GLN A 708 -21.36 2.58 -6.06
C GLN A 708 -21.63 2.49 -7.58
N LEU A 709 -22.54 1.62 -7.97
CA LEU A 709 -22.92 1.45 -9.36
C LEU A 709 -24.13 2.33 -9.69
N PRO A 710 -24.10 3.12 -10.78
CA PRO A 710 -25.27 3.87 -11.23
C PRO A 710 -26.39 2.88 -11.61
N CYS A 711 -27.61 3.24 -11.26
CA CYS A 711 -28.78 2.43 -11.58
C CYS A 711 -30.02 3.29 -11.81
N THR A 712 -31.01 2.70 -12.44
CA THR A 712 -32.37 3.26 -12.57
C THR A 712 -33.38 2.25 -12.05
N VAL A 713 -34.55 2.72 -11.65
CA VAL A 713 -35.65 1.83 -11.27
C VAL A 713 -36.24 1.18 -12.51
N LYS A 714 -36.24 -0.15 -12.56
CA LYS A 714 -36.87 -0.95 -13.62
C LYS A 714 -38.30 -1.32 -13.27
N TYR A 715 -38.55 -1.70 -12.04
CA TYR A 715 -39.84 -2.17 -11.56
C TYR A 715 -40.00 -1.95 -10.05
N PHE A 716 -41.20 -1.75 -9.61
CA PHE A 716 -41.61 -1.76 -8.21
C PHE A 716 -43.07 -2.25 -8.12
N ASP A 717 -43.42 -2.88 -7.03
CA ASP A 717 -44.78 -3.39 -6.81
C ASP A 717 -45.74 -2.34 -6.25
N SER A 718 -45.24 -1.37 -5.48
CA SER A 718 -46.02 -0.36 -4.78
C SER A 718 -45.28 0.94 -4.57
N GLN A 719 -46.00 2.08 -4.65
CA GLN A 719 -45.50 3.40 -4.25
C GLN A 719 -46.64 4.29 -3.71
N GLU A 720 -46.30 5.22 -2.81
CA GLU A 720 -47.25 6.23 -2.27
C GLU A 720 -47.08 7.52 -3.06
N LEU A 721 -48.16 8.05 -3.61
CA LEU A 721 -48.18 9.32 -4.35
C LEU A 721 -49.30 10.26 -3.89
N THR A 722 -50.15 9.83 -2.93
CA THR A 722 -51.33 10.59 -2.46
C THR A 722 -51.03 11.24 -1.12
N GLY A 723 -50.55 10.50 -0.15
CA GLY A 723 -50.29 10.99 1.20
C GLY A 723 -48.92 11.66 1.34
N GLU A 724 -47.96 11.29 0.46
CA GLU A 724 -46.62 11.86 0.34
C GLU A 724 -46.03 11.60 -1.04
N ASN A 725 -44.92 12.22 -1.39
CA ASN A 725 -44.12 11.87 -2.57
C ASN A 725 -43.20 10.69 -2.26
N GLY A 726 -43.76 9.51 -2.15
CA GLY A 726 -43.05 8.25 -1.94
C GLY A 726 -42.73 7.50 -3.26
N ALA A 727 -42.48 8.22 -4.35
CA ALA A 727 -42.19 7.63 -5.66
C ALA A 727 -40.99 6.71 -5.62
N ALA A 728 -41.04 5.56 -6.33
CA ALA A 728 -39.96 4.58 -6.32
C ALA A 728 -38.63 5.12 -6.87
N VAL A 729 -38.67 6.09 -7.77
CA VAL A 729 -37.47 6.78 -8.30
C VAL A 729 -36.69 7.53 -7.22
N ASN A 730 -37.31 7.95 -6.15
CA ASN A 730 -36.64 8.61 -5.02
C ASN A 730 -35.63 7.70 -4.31
N ALA A 731 -35.75 6.36 -4.46
CA ALA A 731 -34.77 5.42 -3.91
C ALA A 731 -33.42 5.47 -4.62
N VAL A 732 -33.31 6.08 -5.80
CA VAL A 732 -32.09 6.10 -6.62
C VAL A 732 -31.69 7.51 -7.08
N ASP A 733 -32.30 8.55 -6.56
CA ASP A 733 -32.05 9.96 -6.93
C ASP A 733 -30.82 10.57 -6.25
N GLY A 734 -30.22 9.86 -5.29
CA GLY A 734 -29.06 10.31 -4.54
C GLY A 734 -29.36 11.36 -3.46
N ASN A 735 -30.63 11.69 -3.22
CA ASN A 735 -31.05 12.68 -2.24
C ASN A 735 -31.59 12.02 -0.96
N PRO A 736 -30.90 12.06 0.17
CA PRO A 736 -31.34 11.43 1.41
C PRO A 736 -32.59 12.07 2.03
N ALA A 737 -33.03 13.24 1.54
CA ALA A 737 -34.25 13.90 2.01
C ALA A 737 -35.51 13.40 1.31
N THR A 738 -35.39 12.69 0.19
CA THR A 738 -36.46 12.00 -0.52
C THR A 738 -36.50 10.54 -0.15
N LEU A 739 -37.61 9.84 -0.38
CA LEU A 739 -37.67 8.41 -0.14
C LEU A 739 -38.71 7.72 -1.03
N TRP A 740 -38.47 6.47 -1.37
CA TRP A 740 -39.49 5.54 -1.80
C TRP A 740 -40.27 5.08 -0.57
N HIS A 741 -41.60 5.08 -0.66
CA HIS A 741 -42.48 4.48 0.32
C HIS A 741 -43.59 3.72 -0.40
N THR A 742 -43.90 2.51 0.05
CA THR A 742 -45.01 1.76 -0.47
C THR A 742 -46.33 2.38 -0.02
N ARG A 743 -47.41 2.16 -0.75
CA ARG A 743 -48.71 2.78 -0.54
C ARG A 743 -49.20 2.54 0.90
N TRP A 744 -49.58 3.63 1.55
CA TRP A 744 -50.17 3.63 2.90
C TRP A 744 -51.46 4.46 2.99
N SER A 745 -51.68 5.39 2.06
CA SER A 745 -52.91 6.14 1.94
C SER A 745 -54.01 5.25 1.36
N GLY A 746 -55.19 5.20 2.04
CA GLY A 746 -56.25 4.26 1.70
C GLY A 746 -55.94 2.84 2.18
N THR A 747 -56.04 1.86 1.28
CA THR A 747 -55.67 0.47 1.59
C THR A 747 -54.19 0.24 1.35
N ALA A 748 -53.45 -0.11 2.40
CA ALA A 748 -52.04 -0.46 2.28
C ALA A 748 -51.85 -1.77 1.50
N ASP A 749 -50.84 -1.80 0.65
CA ASP A 749 -50.47 -3.04 -0.03
C ASP A 749 -49.77 -4.01 0.94
N PRO A 750 -49.98 -5.33 0.82
CA PRO A 750 -49.37 -6.30 1.71
C PRO A 750 -47.91 -6.61 1.37
N LEU A 751 -47.12 -6.97 2.38
CA LEU A 751 -45.77 -7.55 2.19
C LEU A 751 -45.87 -8.94 1.49
N PRO A 752 -44.87 -9.37 0.74
CA PRO A 752 -43.58 -8.75 0.54
C PRO A 752 -43.59 -7.66 -0.56
N HIS A 753 -42.82 -6.59 -0.32
CA HIS A 753 -42.62 -5.56 -1.33
C HIS A 753 -41.32 -5.76 -2.08
N GLU A 754 -41.25 -5.28 -3.33
CA GLU A 754 -40.01 -5.37 -4.12
C GLU A 754 -39.73 -4.12 -4.97
N ILE A 755 -38.47 -3.87 -5.19
CA ILE A 755 -37.97 -2.92 -6.16
C ILE A 755 -36.84 -3.55 -6.97
N GLN A 756 -36.86 -3.32 -8.31
CA GLN A 756 -35.86 -3.82 -9.23
C GLN A 756 -35.09 -2.64 -9.85
N LEU A 757 -33.77 -2.76 -9.85
CA LEU A 757 -32.85 -1.75 -10.36
C LEU A 757 -32.15 -2.29 -11.63
N ASP A 758 -31.97 -1.44 -12.66
CA ASP A 758 -31.22 -1.72 -13.88
C ASP A 758 -29.88 -0.95 -13.84
N LEU A 759 -28.76 -1.66 -13.96
CA LEU A 759 -27.41 -1.11 -14.02
C LEU A 759 -27.00 -0.62 -15.43
N GLY A 760 -27.92 -0.73 -16.42
CA GLY A 760 -27.66 -0.37 -17.81
C GLY A 760 -26.84 -1.39 -18.58
N SER A 761 -25.91 -2.09 -17.95
CA SER A 761 -25.11 -3.19 -18.52
C SER A 761 -24.77 -4.22 -17.46
N ALA A 762 -24.27 -5.39 -17.88
CA ALA A 762 -23.78 -6.40 -16.96
C ALA A 762 -22.54 -5.86 -16.21
N ARG A 763 -22.55 -6.03 -14.89
CA ARG A 763 -21.52 -5.61 -13.94
C ARG A 763 -21.24 -6.75 -12.97
N THR A 764 -20.08 -6.72 -12.31
CA THR A 764 -19.86 -7.55 -11.13
C THR A 764 -20.49 -6.88 -9.94
N VAL A 765 -21.56 -7.44 -9.39
CA VAL A 765 -22.26 -6.93 -8.20
C VAL A 765 -21.73 -7.64 -6.95
N THR A 766 -21.40 -6.87 -5.93
CA THR A 766 -20.89 -7.34 -4.63
C THR A 766 -21.84 -7.07 -3.48
N GLY A 767 -22.92 -6.34 -3.76
CA GLY A 767 -23.91 -6.02 -2.73
C GLY A 767 -24.83 -4.88 -3.07
N LEU A 768 -25.52 -4.38 -2.03
CA LEU A 768 -26.43 -3.25 -2.08
C LEU A 768 -26.30 -2.42 -0.79
N LEU A 769 -26.11 -1.12 -0.94
CA LEU A 769 -26.25 -0.16 0.14
C LEU A 769 -27.72 0.27 0.22
N HIS A 770 -28.33 0.10 1.39
CA HIS A 770 -29.67 0.58 1.72
C HIS A 770 -29.57 1.70 2.75
N LEU A 771 -30.02 2.89 2.39
CA LEU A 771 -30.23 4.00 3.31
C LEU A 771 -31.70 4.00 3.73
N PRO A 772 -32.05 3.69 4.99
CA PRO A 772 -33.42 3.84 5.49
C PRO A 772 -33.86 5.30 5.45
N ARG A 773 -35.16 5.56 5.61
CA ARG A 773 -35.68 6.92 5.67
C ARG A 773 -34.96 7.79 6.69
N GLN A 774 -34.71 9.06 6.33
CA GLN A 774 -33.91 10.03 7.11
C GLN A 774 -34.77 11.21 7.66
N ASP A 775 -36.04 11.22 7.42
CA ASP A 775 -37.01 12.28 7.80
C ASP A 775 -37.49 12.21 9.28
N GLY A 776 -36.79 11.41 10.10
CA GLY A 776 -37.18 11.17 11.52
C GLY A 776 -38.25 10.11 11.70
N GLY A 777 -38.94 9.67 10.64
CA GLY A 777 -39.93 8.59 10.66
C GLY A 777 -39.28 7.20 10.82
N ALA A 778 -40.05 6.21 11.24
CA ALA A 778 -39.60 4.83 11.37
C ALA A 778 -40.42 3.83 10.54
N ASN A 779 -41.62 4.24 10.06
CA ASN A 779 -42.51 3.37 9.31
C ASN A 779 -41.88 2.93 8.00
N GLY A 780 -41.99 1.65 7.66
CA GLY A 780 -41.49 1.09 6.44
C GLY A 780 -39.99 0.77 6.46
N ARG A 781 -39.29 0.94 7.59
CA ARG A 781 -37.92 0.42 7.70
C ARG A 781 -37.91 -1.07 7.44
N ILE A 782 -37.06 -1.53 6.52
CA ILE A 782 -37.01 -2.93 6.12
C ILE A 782 -36.46 -3.78 7.27
N GLY A 783 -37.16 -4.84 7.64
CA GLY A 783 -36.73 -5.88 8.57
C GLY A 783 -36.06 -7.02 7.81
N ARG A 784 -36.79 -8.16 7.63
CA ARG A 784 -36.26 -9.28 6.82
C ARG A 784 -36.25 -8.90 5.35
N TYR A 785 -35.14 -9.29 4.64
CA TYR A 785 -34.96 -9.00 3.23
C TYR A 785 -34.37 -10.17 2.44
N GLU A 786 -34.54 -10.09 1.13
CA GLU A 786 -33.86 -10.91 0.14
C GLU A 786 -33.25 -10.00 -0.93
N LEU A 787 -31.97 -10.28 -1.31
CA LEU A 787 -31.32 -9.68 -2.48
C LEU A 787 -31.21 -10.72 -3.57
N LEU A 788 -31.67 -10.40 -4.77
CA LEU A 788 -31.59 -11.27 -5.94
C LEU A 788 -30.90 -10.54 -7.08
N LEU A 789 -30.21 -11.30 -7.92
CA LEU A 789 -29.49 -10.80 -9.08
C LEU A 789 -29.96 -11.50 -10.35
N SER A 790 -29.93 -10.78 -11.48
CA SER A 790 -30.32 -11.33 -12.77
C SER A 790 -29.50 -10.69 -13.90
N THR A 791 -29.22 -11.45 -14.93
CA THR A 791 -28.59 -10.95 -16.16
C THR A 791 -29.60 -10.47 -17.19
N ASP A 792 -30.85 -11.04 -17.18
CA ASP A 792 -31.92 -10.77 -18.15
C ASP A 792 -33.10 -9.96 -17.56
N GLY A 793 -33.16 -9.82 -16.22
CA GLY A 793 -34.21 -9.10 -15.50
C GLY A 793 -35.56 -9.81 -15.48
N THR A 794 -35.61 -11.09 -15.84
CA THR A 794 -36.80 -11.95 -15.84
C THR A 794 -36.56 -13.21 -15.02
N THR A 795 -35.40 -13.82 -15.13
CA THR A 795 -34.98 -15.00 -14.37
C THR A 795 -34.16 -14.58 -13.16
N TRP A 796 -34.66 -14.85 -11.94
CA TRP A 796 -34.05 -14.32 -10.73
C TRP A 796 -33.35 -15.38 -9.84
N GLY A 797 -33.59 -16.63 -10.01
CA GLY A 797 -32.95 -17.69 -9.24
C GLY A 797 -33.24 -17.63 -7.73
N THR A 798 -32.32 -18.14 -6.94
CA THR A 798 -32.34 -18.05 -5.47
C THR A 798 -31.73 -16.73 -4.98
N PRO A 799 -32.15 -16.19 -3.83
CA PRO A 799 -31.54 -15.00 -3.26
C PRO A 799 -30.01 -15.18 -3.06
N VAL A 800 -29.23 -14.20 -3.50
CA VAL A 800 -27.77 -14.16 -3.30
C VAL A 800 -27.40 -13.71 -1.89
N ALA A 801 -28.32 -13.01 -1.21
CA ALA A 801 -28.19 -12.67 0.21
C ALA A 801 -29.57 -12.57 0.85
N THR A 802 -29.67 -12.97 2.11
CA THR A 802 -30.85 -12.80 2.97
C THR A 802 -30.41 -12.29 4.33
N GLY A 803 -31.29 -11.64 5.06
CA GLY A 803 -30.97 -11.15 6.40
C GLY A 803 -32.10 -10.39 7.05
N THR A 804 -31.79 -9.79 8.20
CA THR A 804 -32.69 -8.92 8.95
C THR A 804 -31.96 -7.67 9.40
N PHE A 805 -32.47 -6.49 9.07
CA PHE A 805 -31.94 -5.24 9.52
C PHE A 805 -32.44 -4.88 10.93
N ALA A 806 -31.58 -4.23 11.70
CA ALA A 806 -31.97 -3.56 12.92
C ALA A 806 -32.85 -2.33 12.61
N ASP A 807 -33.82 -2.04 13.48
CA ASP A 807 -34.72 -0.90 13.37
C ASP A 807 -34.00 0.42 13.74
N THR A 808 -33.15 0.89 12.86
CA THR A 808 -32.41 2.15 12.99
C THR A 808 -32.34 2.89 11.66
N ALA A 809 -32.11 4.21 11.69
CA ALA A 809 -31.92 5.04 10.49
C ALA A 809 -30.52 4.93 9.90
N ALA A 810 -29.57 4.23 10.55
CA ALA A 810 -28.20 4.09 10.05
C ALA A 810 -28.17 3.32 8.72
N PRO A 811 -27.26 3.65 7.80
CA PRO A 811 -27.05 2.92 6.55
C PRO A 811 -26.83 1.42 6.78
N LYS A 812 -27.31 0.60 5.85
CA LYS A 812 -27.25 -0.86 5.87
C LYS A 812 -26.54 -1.35 4.63
N THR A 813 -25.56 -2.20 4.77
CA THR A 813 -24.89 -2.83 3.63
C THR A 813 -25.24 -4.31 3.56
N ILE A 814 -25.79 -4.73 2.42
CA ILE A 814 -25.95 -6.14 2.06
C ILE A 814 -24.73 -6.54 1.25
N ARG A 815 -24.03 -7.59 1.64
CA ARG A 815 -22.95 -8.18 0.85
C ARG A 815 -23.39 -9.47 0.18
N CYS A 816 -22.89 -9.73 -1.00
CA CYS A 816 -23.07 -10.99 -1.71
C CYS A 816 -21.75 -11.42 -2.37
N TRP A 817 -21.69 -12.69 -2.80
CA TRP A 817 -20.60 -13.15 -3.64
C TRP A 817 -20.50 -12.28 -4.89
N PRO A 818 -19.29 -11.85 -5.31
CA PRO A 818 -19.12 -11.14 -6.57
C PRO A 818 -19.77 -11.93 -7.72
N THR A 819 -20.83 -11.38 -8.28
CA THR A 819 -21.69 -12.07 -9.25
C THR A 819 -21.97 -11.16 -10.43
N THR A 820 -21.81 -11.66 -11.65
CA THR A 820 -22.17 -10.91 -12.86
C THR A 820 -23.68 -10.77 -12.97
N ALA A 821 -24.17 -9.54 -12.99
CA ALA A 821 -25.58 -9.21 -13.14
C ALA A 821 -25.76 -7.84 -13.82
N ARG A 822 -26.91 -7.64 -14.48
CA ARG A 822 -27.36 -6.33 -14.92
C ARG A 822 -28.47 -5.80 -14.03
N TYR A 823 -29.27 -6.68 -13.41
CA TYR A 823 -30.43 -6.30 -12.63
C TYR A 823 -30.26 -6.76 -11.19
N VAL A 824 -30.68 -5.87 -10.27
CA VAL A 824 -30.66 -6.10 -8.82
C VAL A 824 -32.08 -5.98 -8.30
N ARG A 825 -32.56 -6.95 -7.51
CA ARG A 825 -33.89 -6.93 -6.89
C ARG A 825 -33.76 -7.03 -5.38
N LEU A 826 -34.29 -6.04 -4.68
CA LEU A 826 -34.46 -6.08 -3.23
C LEU A 826 -35.93 -6.43 -2.93
N ARG A 827 -36.15 -7.45 -2.10
CA ARG A 827 -37.46 -7.81 -1.56
C ARG A 827 -37.48 -7.59 -0.06
N ALA A 828 -38.43 -6.82 0.42
CA ALA A 828 -38.69 -6.59 1.82
C ALA A 828 -39.79 -7.58 2.30
N LEU A 829 -39.42 -8.47 3.20
CA LEU A 829 -40.28 -9.54 3.70
C LEU A 829 -40.98 -9.18 5.00
N SER A 830 -40.48 -8.17 5.74
CA SER A 830 -41.09 -7.62 6.93
C SER A 830 -40.65 -6.18 7.17
N GLU A 831 -41.46 -5.43 7.87
CA GLU A 831 -41.11 -4.14 8.48
C GLU A 831 -40.33 -4.42 9.80
N ALA A 832 -39.30 -3.59 10.11
CA ALA A 832 -38.39 -3.86 11.22
C ALA A 832 -39.00 -3.72 12.62
N GLY A 833 -39.98 -2.81 12.78
CA GLY A 833 -40.67 -2.54 14.05
C GLY A 833 -42.08 -3.10 14.14
N ASN A 834 -42.53 -3.88 13.14
CA ASN A 834 -43.90 -4.40 13.03
C ASN A 834 -45.00 -3.31 13.07
N ARG A 835 -44.72 -2.10 12.50
CA ARG A 835 -45.68 -0.96 12.54
C ARG A 835 -46.73 -1.05 11.46
N GLY A 836 -46.53 -1.84 10.42
CA GLY A 836 -47.46 -2.07 9.32
C GLY A 836 -46.82 -2.81 8.14
N PRO A 837 -47.60 -3.08 7.09
CA PRO A 837 -47.06 -3.81 5.91
C PRO A 837 -46.30 -2.90 4.96
N TRP A 838 -45.56 -1.92 5.45
CA TRP A 838 -44.92 -0.90 4.64
C TRP A 838 -43.45 -1.17 4.40
N THR A 839 -42.93 -0.56 3.32
CA THR A 839 -41.49 -0.54 2.97
C THR A 839 -41.08 0.85 2.56
N SER A 840 -39.93 1.33 3.02
CA SER A 840 -39.37 2.61 2.63
C SER A 840 -37.86 2.55 2.48
N ALA A 841 -37.30 3.38 1.57
CA ALA A 841 -35.88 3.56 1.37
C ALA A 841 -35.59 4.98 0.89
N ALA A 842 -34.71 5.70 1.59
CA ALA A 842 -34.17 6.98 1.13
C ALA A 842 -33.02 6.80 0.14
N GLY A 843 -32.41 5.60 0.07
CA GLY A 843 -31.39 5.31 -0.91
C GLY A 843 -31.17 3.81 -1.11
N LEU A 844 -31.01 3.41 -2.37
CA LEU A 844 -30.64 2.07 -2.79
C LEU A 844 -29.54 2.18 -3.82
N VAL A 845 -28.32 1.77 -3.48
CA VAL A 845 -27.15 1.88 -4.35
C VAL A 845 -26.49 0.52 -4.49
N PRO A 846 -26.59 -0.14 -5.66
CA PRO A 846 -25.84 -1.35 -5.94
C PRO A 846 -24.34 -1.11 -5.81
N LEU A 847 -23.63 -2.11 -5.28
CA LEU A 847 -22.18 -2.07 -5.07
C LEU A 847 -21.50 -3.08 -6.01
N GLY A 848 -20.35 -2.70 -6.58
CA GLY A 848 -19.60 -3.59 -7.46
C GLY A 848 -18.63 -2.84 -8.39
N TRP A 849 -18.30 -3.44 -9.55
CA TRP A 849 -17.42 -2.87 -10.58
C TRP A 849 -17.80 -3.29 -12.01
#